data_b51084d100e6dc871d616df6c11e83e1
#
_entry.id   b51084d100e6dc871d616df6c11e83e1
#
_cell.length_a   1.000
_cell.length_b   1.000
_cell.length_c   1.000
_cell.angle_alpha   90.00
_cell.angle_beta   90.00
_cell.angle_gamma   90.00
#
_symmetry.space_group_name_H-M   'P 1'
#
loop_
_entity.id
_entity.type
_entity.pdbx_description
1 polymer ?
#
loop_
_entity_poly.entity_id
_entity_poly.type
_entity_poly.pdbx_seq_one_letter_code
_entity_poly.pdbx_strand_id
1 'polypeptide(L)'
;MFASARPSVRSHRSRAPLVVFASLAAGLLQAPLAAQAPGTSDGEWRYIGADAAHTRYSPLDQINAQNFAELEVAWLWRGDNYGPNPLAVSRSTPLYIDGMIYTVAGERRTIVALDPANGETIWTFREPHTTRFDRGMRNGYGKGVAYGEVDGRGVIYISSPAFFLYALDAKTGRPLENWGTAVPLSNFPQTGVVDLLPDLLRDWAPWEDWEGGPYDPDFGIPRELGHITSSSPPIVVNGVVVVGNSAEQGYHQTRIEMVPGDILAYDARTGATKWKFHVIPRPGEFGHETWENDAWRRTGDVSSWAPMSADPELGLVFIPTNPPTIDFFGGFRPGDGLFGTSVIALDVQTGERVWHFQTVHHDIWNFDNPTAPIALDVVVDGVPTPIVVQTTKQGWAYTFNRETGEPIWPIVERPVPPSEVPGEALSPTQPFPTKPAAYEMQGLTLDDLIDFTPGLRAEALEIVEQYRIGPIFNPPIETGHPSGQRSFVSCPNGATNINGPTSADPVTGILYVSTRRGCRSENIVPGVDLDIPDDIMTTGTTIAEWAVLNRGNFRGPQGLPMWKPPYSQVVAIDMNTGEHLWAVPNGDTPDYIRNHAALAGVELPNTGRLSYPITMVTPTLLMTAEGAGGDAVLHAVDKATGERLATVEIPAPGQYGMMSYMHEGQQHVVVQIAGRGMPGSLVALRLRE
;
A
#
# COMPACT_ATOMS: atom_id res chain seq x y z
N MET A 1 10.44 -71.19 49.80
CA MET A 1 11.65 -72.10 49.89
C MET A 1 12.86 -71.23 49.69
N PHE A 2 13.69 -71.24 50.69
CA PHE A 2 15.13 -70.94 50.76
C PHE A 2 15.61 -69.55 50.17
N ALA A 3 15.99 -68.68 51.03
CA ALA A 3 17.13 -68.52 51.98
C ALA A 3 18.31 -67.85 51.23
N SER A 4 18.61 -66.66 51.62
CA SER A 4 19.58 -66.10 52.57
C SER A 4 21.02 -66.13 52.04
N ALA A 5 21.67 -65.00 52.04
CA ALA A 5 22.92 -64.74 52.77
C ALA A 5 23.47 -63.32 52.55
N ARG A 6 23.61 -62.58 53.65
CA ARG A 6 24.61 -61.47 53.77
C ARG A 6 25.94 -62.12 54.23
N PRO A 7 27.08 -61.44 53.96
CA PRO A 7 27.73 -60.69 55.04
C PRO A 7 28.43 -59.38 54.57
N SER A 8 28.36 -58.42 55.42
CA SER A 8 29.26 -57.77 56.39
C SER A 8 30.44 -56.92 55.83
N VAL A 9 30.29 -55.67 56.00
CA VAL A 9 31.15 -54.61 56.57
C VAL A 9 32.67 -54.72 56.46
N ARG A 10 33.29 -53.73 55.82
CA ARG A 10 34.48 -53.04 56.36
C ARG A 10 34.54 -51.56 55.84
N SER A 11 34.63 -50.67 56.84
CA SER A 11 34.86 -49.27 56.73
C SER A 11 36.28 -48.92 56.31
N HIS A 12 36.49 -48.10 55.29
CA HIS A 12 37.71 -47.31 55.19
C HIS A 12 37.34 -45.86 54.93
N ARG A 13 37.66 -45.01 55.88
CA ARG A 13 37.65 -43.55 55.74
C ARG A 13 38.80 -43.16 54.83
N SER A 14 38.49 -42.52 53.68
CA SER A 14 39.46 -41.74 52.95
C SER A 14 38.86 -40.36 52.71
N ARG A 15 39.63 -39.34 53.10
CA ARG A 15 39.31 -37.89 52.91
C ARG A 15 39.34 -37.60 51.45
N ALA A 16 38.22 -37.07 50.88
CA ALA A 16 38.16 -36.46 49.60
C ALA A 16 38.35 -34.94 49.72
N PRO A 17 39.07 -34.28 48.79
CA PRO A 17 39.22 -32.82 48.77
C PRO A 17 37.94 -32.15 48.23
N LEU A 18 37.56 -31.06 48.87
CA LEU A 18 36.49 -30.19 48.48
C LEU A 18 36.89 -29.50 47.17
N VAL A 19 36.30 -29.90 46.04
CA VAL A 19 36.38 -29.17 44.76
C VAL A 19 35.21 -28.19 44.74
N VAL A 20 35.52 -26.90 44.90
CA VAL A 20 34.58 -25.80 44.70
C VAL A 20 34.36 -25.68 43.21
N PHE A 21 33.20 -26.06 42.68
CA PHE A 21 32.74 -25.71 41.35
C PHE A 21 32.29 -24.23 41.37
N ALA A 22 33.11 -23.35 40.84
CA ALA A 22 32.70 -22.04 40.47
C ALA A 22 31.85 -22.17 39.19
N SER A 23 30.52 -22.05 39.32
CA SER A 23 29.59 -21.93 38.18
C SER A 23 29.84 -20.58 37.53
N LEU A 24 30.63 -20.54 36.48
CA LEU A 24 30.58 -19.42 35.49
C LEU A 24 29.23 -19.49 34.80
N ALA A 25 28.29 -18.69 35.24
CA ALA A 25 27.15 -18.30 34.40
C ALA A 25 27.70 -17.49 33.24
N ALA A 26 27.99 -18.14 32.10
CA ALA A 26 28.14 -17.47 30.84
C ALA A 26 26.76 -16.94 30.46
N GLY A 27 26.51 -15.67 30.79
CA GLY A 27 25.42 -14.91 30.15
C GLY A 27 25.71 -14.89 28.65
N LEU A 28 24.97 -15.67 27.89
CA LEU A 28 24.81 -15.48 26.47
C LEU A 28 24.14 -14.10 26.35
N LEU A 29 24.95 -13.05 26.17
CA LEU A 29 24.54 -11.84 25.51
C LEU A 29 24.12 -12.30 24.12
N GLN A 30 22.82 -12.52 23.94
CA GLN A 30 22.24 -12.54 22.60
C GLN A 30 22.56 -11.19 22.01
N ALA A 31 23.50 -11.13 21.07
CA ALA A 31 23.61 -10.01 20.18
C ALA A 31 22.23 -9.80 19.56
N PRO A 32 21.69 -8.57 19.52
CA PRO A 32 20.47 -8.33 18.81
C PRO A 32 20.66 -8.85 17.38
N LEU A 33 19.68 -9.62 16.88
CA LEU A 33 19.56 -9.96 15.48
C LEU A 33 19.33 -8.62 14.73
N ALA A 34 20.40 -7.92 14.45
CA ALA A 34 20.40 -6.84 13.49
C ALA A 34 20.48 -7.52 12.12
N ALA A 35 19.39 -8.11 11.68
CA ALA A 35 19.19 -8.35 10.27
C ALA A 35 19.06 -6.96 9.63
N GLN A 36 20.17 -6.40 9.14
CA GLN A 36 20.11 -5.26 8.24
C GLN A 36 19.34 -5.73 7.02
N ALA A 37 18.10 -5.25 6.89
CA ALA A 37 17.31 -5.54 5.71
C ALA A 37 18.09 -5.09 4.47
N PRO A 38 18.25 -5.94 3.44
CA PRO A 38 18.95 -5.57 2.22
C PRO A 38 18.27 -4.35 1.59
N GLY A 39 18.99 -3.24 1.43
CA GLY A 39 18.47 -2.04 0.77
C GLY A 39 18.83 -0.71 1.44
N THR A 40 19.20 -0.70 2.72
CA THR A 40 19.59 0.52 3.45
C THR A 40 21.02 0.49 3.97
N SER A 41 21.82 -0.52 3.59
CA SER A 41 23.25 -0.59 3.88
C SER A 41 23.98 0.63 3.30
N ASP A 42 25.06 1.03 3.97
CA ASP A 42 25.92 2.14 3.55
C ASP A 42 25.18 3.51 3.40
N GLY A 43 24.01 3.64 4.04
CA GLY A 43 23.22 4.87 3.97
C GLY A 43 22.45 5.03 2.67
N GLU A 44 22.20 3.97 1.95
CA GLU A 44 21.37 3.95 0.74
C GLU A 44 19.88 3.79 1.03
N TRP A 45 19.06 3.93 -0.03
CA TRP A 45 17.63 3.71 -0.04
C TRP A 45 17.23 3.07 -1.37
N ARG A 46 17.40 1.73 -1.46
CA ARG A 46 17.34 0.99 -2.74
C ARG A 46 15.94 0.62 -3.21
N TYR A 47 14.95 0.62 -2.33
CA TYR A 47 13.55 0.34 -2.63
C TYR A 47 12.67 1.53 -2.22
N ILE A 48 11.50 1.66 -2.80
CA ILE A 48 10.56 2.73 -2.41
C ILE A 48 10.12 2.64 -0.94
N GLY A 49 10.24 1.47 -0.33
CA GLY A 49 10.03 1.20 1.08
C GLY A 49 11.31 1.05 1.90
N ALA A 50 12.43 1.60 1.45
CA ALA A 50 13.77 1.46 2.01
C ALA A 50 14.45 0.14 1.61
N ASP A 51 13.82 -0.96 1.89
CA ASP A 51 14.30 -2.33 1.68
C ASP A 51 13.26 -3.19 0.95
N ALA A 52 13.62 -4.42 0.62
CA ALA A 52 12.71 -5.37 -0.03
C ALA A 52 11.51 -5.73 0.86
N ALA A 53 11.69 -5.72 2.18
CA ALA A 53 10.64 -5.96 3.18
C ALA A 53 9.67 -4.79 3.37
N HIS A 54 9.95 -3.63 2.78
CA HIS A 54 9.16 -2.40 2.79
C HIS A 54 8.99 -1.76 4.18
N THR A 55 10.03 -1.84 5.03
CA THR A 55 9.98 -1.37 6.42
C THR A 55 9.92 0.15 6.57
N ARG A 56 10.40 0.91 5.60
CA ARG A 56 10.61 2.38 5.68
C ARG A 56 11.52 2.77 6.85
N TYR A 57 12.47 1.92 7.13
CA TYR A 57 13.48 2.11 8.18
C TYR A 57 14.81 2.53 7.58
N SER A 58 15.41 3.57 8.16
CA SER A 58 16.80 3.98 7.89
C SER A 58 17.65 3.68 9.12
N PRO A 59 18.79 3.00 9.00
CA PRO A 59 19.69 2.75 10.13
C PRO A 59 20.52 3.98 10.53
N LEU A 60 20.35 5.11 9.86
CA LEU A 60 21.07 6.36 10.11
C LEU A 60 20.55 7.07 11.35
N ASP A 61 21.45 7.59 12.19
CA ASP A 61 21.14 8.21 13.48
C ASP A 61 21.88 9.55 13.76
N GLN A 62 22.56 10.12 12.76
CA GLN A 62 23.13 11.48 12.90
C GLN A 62 22.04 12.49 13.25
N ILE A 63 20.86 12.38 12.62
CA ILE A 63 19.68 13.16 12.94
C ILE A 63 18.91 12.44 14.05
N ASN A 64 18.77 13.07 15.20
CA ASN A 64 18.18 12.50 16.41
C ASN A 64 17.40 13.55 17.21
N ALA A 65 16.82 13.17 18.36
CA ALA A 65 15.98 14.05 19.18
C ALA A 65 16.67 15.34 19.66
N GLN A 66 17.99 15.32 19.82
CA GLN A 66 18.75 16.45 20.33
C GLN A 66 19.02 17.54 19.30
N ASN A 67 19.08 17.16 18.00
CA ASN A 67 19.46 18.07 16.92
C ASN A 67 18.42 18.23 15.82
N PHE A 68 17.30 17.53 15.89
CA PHE A 68 16.26 17.58 14.86
C PHE A 68 15.75 19.01 14.58
N ALA A 69 15.63 19.85 15.62
CA ALA A 69 15.21 21.25 15.49
C ALA A 69 16.22 22.15 14.75
N GLU A 70 17.45 21.66 14.54
CA GLU A 70 18.52 22.37 13.85
C GLU A 70 18.55 22.06 12.34
N LEU A 71 17.63 21.21 11.86
CA LEU A 71 17.54 20.90 10.45
C LEU A 71 17.24 22.14 9.61
N GLU A 72 17.96 22.27 8.50
CA GLU A 72 17.74 23.29 7.49
C GLU A 72 17.53 22.68 6.10
N VAL A 73 16.91 23.45 5.21
CA VAL A 73 16.75 23.04 3.82
C VAL A 73 18.12 23.05 3.13
N ALA A 74 18.61 21.88 2.75
CA ALA A 74 19.83 21.71 1.96
C ALA A 74 19.60 22.12 0.51
N TRP A 75 18.52 21.62 -0.07
CA TRP A 75 18.10 21.94 -1.44
C TRP A 75 16.60 21.69 -1.65
N LEU A 76 16.06 22.32 -2.70
CA LEU A 76 14.68 22.17 -3.16
C LEU A 76 14.68 21.90 -4.68
N TRP A 77 14.27 20.70 -5.09
CA TRP A 77 14.01 20.39 -6.48
C TRP A 77 12.53 20.55 -6.81
N ARG A 78 12.20 21.23 -7.90
CA ARG A 78 10.82 21.53 -8.30
C ARG A 78 10.43 20.81 -9.58
N GLY A 79 9.21 20.24 -9.59
CA GLY A 79 8.66 19.52 -10.74
C GLY A 79 7.94 20.40 -11.78
N ASP A 80 8.15 21.72 -11.80
CA ASP A 80 7.42 22.65 -12.69
C ASP A 80 7.60 22.38 -14.19
N ASN A 81 8.72 21.81 -14.58
CA ASN A 81 9.10 21.66 -16.00
C ASN A 81 8.67 20.32 -16.63
N TYR A 82 7.85 19.52 -15.92
CA TYR A 82 7.51 18.16 -16.34
C TYR A 82 6.09 18.02 -16.89
N GLY A 83 5.61 18.99 -17.62
CA GLY A 83 4.35 18.97 -18.33
C GLY A 83 3.62 20.31 -18.31
N PRO A 84 2.63 20.53 -19.21
CA PRO A 84 1.87 21.77 -19.27
C PRO A 84 0.99 22.00 -18.03
N ASN A 85 0.61 20.93 -17.35
CA ASN A 85 -0.17 20.93 -16.12
C ASN A 85 0.58 20.14 -15.05
N PRO A 86 1.57 20.73 -14.34
CA PRO A 86 2.31 20.02 -13.32
C PRO A 86 1.38 19.55 -12.22
N LEU A 87 1.49 18.27 -11.86
CA LEU A 87 0.63 17.66 -10.85
C LEU A 87 0.92 18.22 -9.46
N ALA A 88 -0.12 18.65 -8.79
CA ALA A 88 -0.06 19.06 -7.38
C ALA A 88 -0.02 17.88 -6.40
N VAL A 89 -0.17 16.65 -6.90
CA VAL A 89 -0.14 15.43 -6.10
C VAL A 89 1.01 14.56 -6.59
N SER A 90 1.85 14.14 -5.68
CA SER A 90 2.95 13.22 -5.96
C SER A 90 2.87 12.03 -5.00
N ARG A 91 3.11 10.82 -5.51
CA ARG A 91 3.02 9.57 -4.73
C ARG A 91 4.28 8.72 -4.86
N SER A 92 5.42 9.34 -5.11
CA SER A 92 6.68 8.66 -5.28
C SER A 92 7.54 8.75 -4.01
N THR A 93 8.17 7.67 -3.60
CA THR A 93 9.33 7.73 -2.73
C THR A 93 10.57 7.67 -3.61
N PRO A 94 11.49 8.64 -3.54
CA PRO A 94 12.72 8.57 -4.31
C PRO A 94 13.63 7.44 -3.80
N LEU A 95 14.55 6.99 -4.67
CA LEU A 95 15.64 6.08 -4.31
C LEU A 95 16.94 6.87 -4.20
N TYR A 96 17.86 6.42 -3.35
CA TYR A 96 19.25 6.89 -3.31
C TYR A 96 20.20 5.72 -3.39
N ILE A 97 20.99 5.66 -4.45
CA ILE A 97 21.87 4.53 -4.77
C ILE A 97 23.11 5.05 -5.50
N ASP A 98 24.28 4.57 -5.11
CA ASP A 98 25.57 4.89 -5.76
C ASP A 98 25.78 6.41 -5.98
N GLY A 99 25.37 7.24 -5.02
CA GLY A 99 25.52 8.70 -5.07
C GLY A 99 24.57 9.41 -6.04
N MET A 100 23.43 8.82 -6.39
CA MET A 100 22.39 9.42 -7.22
C MET A 100 21.01 9.22 -6.62
N ILE A 101 20.14 10.23 -6.78
CA ILE A 101 18.73 10.15 -6.41
C ILE A 101 17.88 9.92 -7.66
N TYR A 102 16.93 8.98 -7.58
CA TYR A 102 16.00 8.68 -8.68
C TYR A 102 14.56 8.89 -8.23
N THR A 103 13.78 9.60 -9.05
CA THR A 103 12.35 9.84 -8.82
C THR A 103 11.58 9.90 -10.13
N VAL A 104 10.27 10.14 -10.04
CA VAL A 104 9.41 10.41 -11.21
C VAL A 104 8.69 11.74 -11.07
N ALA A 105 8.41 12.37 -12.20
CA ALA A 105 7.76 13.69 -12.25
C ALA A 105 6.73 13.80 -13.38
N GLY A 106 5.67 14.56 -13.11
CA GLY A 106 4.62 14.90 -14.06
C GLY A 106 3.72 13.74 -14.46
N GLU A 107 2.71 14.02 -15.28
CA GLU A 107 1.72 13.04 -15.74
C GLU A 107 2.33 11.87 -16.51
N ARG A 108 3.41 12.14 -17.22
CA ARG A 108 4.11 11.12 -18.04
C ARG A 108 5.11 10.29 -17.22
N ARG A 109 5.17 10.49 -15.91
CA ARG A 109 6.12 9.80 -15.03
C ARG A 109 7.53 9.83 -15.58
N THR A 110 7.97 11.03 -16.02
CA THR A 110 9.35 11.23 -16.46
C THR A 110 10.28 10.81 -15.33
N ILE A 111 11.19 9.88 -15.60
CA ILE A 111 12.22 9.50 -14.65
C ILE A 111 13.23 10.63 -14.57
N VAL A 112 13.64 10.97 -13.37
CA VAL A 112 14.59 12.04 -13.09
C VAL A 112 15.68 11.50 -12.19
N ALA A 113 16.95 11.69 -12.58
CA ALA A 113 18.10 11.46 -11.72
C ALA A 113 18.66 12.79 -11.25
N LEU A 114 18.94 12.89 -9.95
CA LEU A 114 19.38 14.11 -9.28
C LEU A 114 20.72 13.89 -8.59
N ASP A 115 21.51 14.96 -8.52
CA ASP A 115 22.66 15.08 -7.65
C ASP A 115 22.19 15.19 -6.18
N PRO A 116 22.61 14.30 -5.29
CA PRO A 116 22.17 14.31 -3.90
C PRO A 116 22.73 15.48 -3.08
N ALA A 117 23.82 16.11 -3.51
CA ALA A 117 24.42 17.25 -2.80
C ALA A 117 23.60 18.53 -2.96
N ASN A 118 22.97 18.75 -4.10
CA ASN A 118 22.38 20.06 -4.46
C ASN A 118 21.03 19.98 -5.15
N GLY A 119 20.53 18.76 -5.49
CA GLY A 119 19.27 18.54 -6.18
C GLY A 119 19.28 18.88 -7.68
N GLU A 120 20.44 19.12 -8.30
CA GLU A 120 20.51 19.35 -9.73
C GLU A 120 20.11 18.13 -10.55
N THR A 121 19.35 18.35 -11.64
CA THR A 121 18.96 17.26 -12.54
C THR A 121 20.15 16.83 -13.41
N ILE A 122 20.55 15.56 -13.30
CA ILE A 122 21.67 14.98 -14.06
C ILE A 122 21.16 14.46 -15.40
N TRP A 123 20.10 13.65 -15.38
CA TRP A 123 19.45 13.15 -16.59
C TRP A 123 17.96 12.94 -16.40
N THR A 124 17.24 12.87 -17.51
CA THR A 124 15.82 12.52 -17.53
C THR A 124 15.52 11.52 -18.63
N PHE A 125 14.55 10.65 -18.39
CA PHE A 125 13.97 9.78 -19.41
C PHE A 125 12.44 9.89 -19.40
N ARG A 126 11.86 10.03 -20.57
CA ARG A 126 10.40 10.07 -20.76
C ARG A 126 10.05 9.14 -21.92
N GLU A 127 9.06 8.27 -21.70
CA GLU A 127 8.59 7.41 -22.77
C GLU A 127 8.09 8.23 -23.98
N PRO A 128 8.25 7.73 -25.21
CA PRO A 128 7.65 8.33 -26.39
C PRO A 128 6.11 8.37 -26.25
N HIS A 129 5.49 9.33 -26.93
CA HIS A 129 4.06 9.48 -26.91
C HIS A 129 3.38 8.36 -27.71
N THR A 130 2.26 7.85 -27.21
CA THR A 130 1.40 6.86 -27.88
C THR A 130 -0.07 7.24 -27.69
N THR A 131 -0.94 6.79 -28.56
CA THR A 131 -2.39 6.92 -28.45
C THR A 131 -2.90 6.24 -27.18
N ARG A 132 -2.31 5.12 -26.76
CA ARG A 132 -2.71 4.43 -25.52
C ARG A 132 -2.36 5.20 -24.25
N PHE A 133 -1.32 6.06 -24.28
CA PHE A 133 -1.08 6.99 -23.18
C PHE A 133 -2.24 7.98 -23.01
N ASP A 134 -2.72 8.55 -24.12
CA ASP A 134 -3.83 9.52 -24.09
C ASP A 134 -5.14 8.90 -23.62
N ARG A 135 -5.29 7.59 -23.82
CA ARG A 135 -6.45 6.80 -23.42
C ARG A 135 -6.32 6.22 -22.02
N GLY A 136 -5.13 6.29 -21.44
CA GLY A 136 -4.84 5.74 -20.12
C GLY A 136 -5.50 6.54 -19.01
N MET A 137 -5.89 5.85 -17.95
CA MET A 137 -6.43 6.45 -16.75
C MET A 137 -5.33 6.73 -15.72
N ARG A 138 -5.49 7.79 -14.93
CA ARG A 138 -4.60 8.10 -13.80
C ARG A 138 -3.11 8.13 -14.14
N ASN A 139 -2.76 8.66 -15.30
CA ASN A 139 -1.38 8.66 -15.79
C ASN A 139 -0.38 9.24 -14.79
N GLY A 140 -0.76 10.27 -14.04
CA GLY A 140 0.06 10.93 -13.03
C GLY A 140 0.21 10.19 -11.68
N TYR A 141 -0.34 8.99 -11.51
CA TYR A 141 -0.32 8.26 -10.23
C TYR A 141 0.95 7.42 -10.01
N GLY A 142 2.05 7.72 -10.71
CA GLY A 142 3.31 6.99 -10.53
C GLY A 142 3.86 7.04 -9.11
N LYS A 143 4.30 5.89 -8.60
CA LYS A 143 4.81 5.71 -7.23
C LYS A 143 6.33 5.54 -7.18
N GLY A 144 7.03 5.78 -8.28
CA GLY A 144 8.49 5.75 -8.34
C GLY A 144 9.03 4.79 -9.38
N VAL A 145 10.27 4.39 -9.16
CA VAL A 145 11.05 3.46 -10.00
C VAL A 145 11.57 2.32 -9.14
N ALA A 146 12.03 1.24 -9.78
CA ALA A 146 12.76 0.17 -9.12
C ALA A 146 14.23 0.18 -9.57
N TYR A 147 15.08 -0.39 -8.73
CA TYR A 147 16.51 -0.57 -9.02
C TYR A 147 16.89 -2.05 -8.97
N GLY A 148 17.79 -2.44 -9.83
CA GLY A 148 18.44 -3.74 -9.82
C GLY A 148 19.84 -3.67 -10.38
N GLU A 149 20.61 -4.71 -10.16
CA GLU A 149 21.96 -4.84 -10.70
C GLU A 149 22.02 -5.95 -11.75
N VAL A 150 22.60 -5.64 -12.88
CA VAL A 150 22.83 -6.59 -13.98
C VAL A 150 24.29 -6.54 -14.37
N ASP A 151 25.01 -7.66 -14.21
CA ASP A 151 26.43 -7.79 -14.54
C ASP A 151 27.31 -6.67 -13.91
N GLY A 152 27.01 -6.26 -12.67
CA GLY A 152 27.72 -5.19 -11.94
C GLY A 152 27.35 -3.78 -12.42
N ARG A 153 26.30 -3.62 -13.20
CA ARG A 153 25.76 -2.34 -13.67
C ARG A 153 24.41 -2.07 -13.01
N GLY A 154 24.24 -0.89 -12.43
CA GLY A 154 22.96 -0.43 -11.91
C GLY A 154 21.95 -0.18 -13.03
N VAL A 155 20.73 -0.64 -12.86
CA VAL A 155 19.63 -0.52 -13.83
C VAL A 155 18.39 0.02 -13.14
N ILE A 156 17.76 1.04 -13.72
CA ILE A 156 16.49 1.59 -13.30
C ILE A 156 15.37 0.97 -14.14
N TYR A 157 14.36 0.44 -13.46
CA TYR A 157 13.16 -0.13 -14.08
C TYR A 157 11.94 0.72 -13.78
N ILE A 158 11.06 0.88 -14.77
CA ILE A 158 9.75 1.52 -14.60
C ILE A 158 8.70 0.84 -15.48
N SER A 159 7.53 0.57 -14.90
CA SER A 159 6.31 0.36 -15.68
C SER A 159 5.70 1.72 -15.98
N SER A 160 5.60 2.05 -17.26
CA SER A 160 5.15 3.35 -17.72
C SER A 160 3.63 3.53 -17.63
N PRO A 161 3.12 4.76 -17.74
CA PRO A 161 1.68 5.01 -17.83
C PRO A 161 0.99 4.29 -18.99
N ALA A 162 1.69 4.10 -20.11
CA ALA A 162 1.18 3.37 -21.28
C ALA A 162 1.44 1.85 -21.19
N PHE A 163 1.84 1.35 -20.01
CA PHE A 163 2.08 -0.06 -19.73
C PHE A 163 3.17 -0.71 -20.60
N PHE A 164 4.31 0.00 -20.69
CA PHE A 164 5.58 -0.55 -21.16
C PHE A 164 6.53 -0.72 -19.95
N LEU A 165 7.37 -1.71 -19.99
CA LEU A 165 8.46 -1.86 -19.02
C LEU A 165 9.77 -1.37 -19.66
N TYR A 166 10.40 -0.39 -19.03
CA TYR A 166 11.73 0.10 -19.44
C TYR A 166 12.79 -0.33 -18.46
N ALA A 167 13.98 -0.63 -19.00
CA ALA A 167 15.22 -0.85 -18.27
C ALA A 167 16.25 0.17 -18.77
N LEU A 168 16.75 1.02 -17.86
CA LEU A 168 17.64 2.12 -18.17
C LEU A 168 18.95 1.96 -17.40
N ASP A 169 20.07 2.25 -18.02
CA ASP A 169 21.35 2.39 -17.33
C ASP A 169 21.23 3.49 -16.26
N ALA A 170 21.47 3.16 -15.01
CA ALA A 170 21.24 4.05 -13.89
C ALA A 170 22.07 5.33 -13.95
N LYS A 171 23.31 5.28 -14.48
CA LYS A 171 24.22 6.44 -14.56
C LYS A 171 23.85 7.41 -15.67
N THR A 172 23.25 6.92 -16.77
CA THR A 172 23.09 7.71 -17.99
C THR A 172 21.63 7.92 -18.40
N GLY A 173 20.67 7.17 -17.84
CA GLY A 173 19.27 7.17 -18.24
C GLY A 173 19.02 6.61 -19.64
N ARG A 174 20.00 5.99 -20.28
CA ARG A 174 19.86 5.39 -21.61
C ARG A 174 19.21 4.01 -21.51
N PRO A 175 18.33 3.65 -22.48
CA PRO A 175 17.82 2.30 -22.58
C PRO A 175 18.94 1.25 -22.58
N LEU A 176 18.78 0.20 -21.79
CA LEU A 176 19.78 -0.84 -21.61
C LEU A 176 19.95 -1.64 -22.92
N GLU A 177 21.19 -1.74 -23.42
CA GLU A 177 21.49 -2.46 -24.64
C GLU A 177 21.20 -3.96 -24.51
N ASN A 178 20.70 -4.59 -25.58
CA ASN A 178 20.36 -6.01 -25.66
C ASN A 178 19.34 -6.48 -24.61
N TRP A 179 18.49 -5.58 -24.12
CA TRP A 179 17.44 -5.86 -23.16
C TRP A 179 16.05 -5.69 -23.80
N GLY A 180 15.16 -6.65 -23.56
CA GLY A 180 13.77 -6.63 -24.04
C GLY A 180 13.63 -6.88 -25.55
N THR A 181 12.51 -6.43 -26.09
CA THR A 181 12.16 -6.60 -27.50
C THR A 181 11.74 -5.27 -28.09
N ALA A 182 12.29 -4.90 -29.24
CA ALA A 182 11.95 -3.68 -29.94
C ALA A 182 10.43 -3.57 -30.16
N VAL A 183 9.83 -2.45 -29.76
CA VAL A 183 8.44 -2.14 -30.06
C VAL A 183 8.37 -1.59 -31.48
N PRO A 184 7.48 -2.09 -32.37
CA PRO A 184 7.45 -1.71 -33.78
C PRO A 184 6.84 -0.32 -34.02
N LEU A 185 7.28 0.66 -33.27
CA LEU A 185 6.92 2.07 -33.36
C LEU A 185 8.15 2.93 -33.67
N SER A 186 8.03 3.84 -34.64
CA SER A 186 9.17 4.60 -35.18
C SER A 186 9.89 5.47 -34.15
N ASN A 187 9.19 5.89 -33.10
CA ASN A 187 9.74 6.79 -32.07
C ASN A 187 10.26 6.05 -30.83
N PHE A 188 10.13 4.73 -30.79
CA PHE A 188 10.49 3.93 -29.63
C PHE A 188 11.97 3.53 -29.62
N PRO A 189 12.55 3.36 -28.41
CA PRO A 189 13.85 2.74 -28.28
C PRO A 189 13.86 1.33 -28.93
N GLN A 190 14.95 0.99 -29.58
CA GLN A 190 15.09 -0.33 -30.21
C GLN A 190 15.55 -1.41 -29.21
N THR A 191 15.82 -1.02 -27.98
CA THR A 191 16.28 -1.87 -26.86
C THR A 191 15.91 -1.20 -25.54
N GLY A 192 16.01 -1.94 -24.42
CA GLY A 192 15.69 -1.42 -23.09
C GLY A 192 14.20 -1.23 -22.86
N VAL A 193 13.34 -1.91 -23.62
CA VAL A 193 11.88 -1.82 -23.52
C VAL A 193 11.24 -3.19 -23.78
N VAL A 194 10.10 -3.43 -23.09
CA VAL A 194 9.18 -4.54 -23.34
C VAL A 194 7.77 -3.97 -23.39
N ASP A 195 6.97 -4.36 -24.39
CA ASP A 195 5.53 -4.15 -24.39
C ASP A 195 4.86 -5.21 -23.52
N LEU A 196 4.21 -4.80 -22.43
CA LEU A 196 3.61 -5.71 -21.45
C LEU A 196 2.24 -6.25 -21.90
N LEU A 197 1.55 -5.55 -22.81
CA LEU A 197 0.20 -5.91 -23.21
C LEU A 197 0.10 -7.27 -23.90
N PRO A 198 0.98 -7.66 -24.85
CA PRO A 198 0.89 -8.98 -25.47
C PRO A 198 0.92 -10.13 -24.45
N ASP A 199 1.74 -10.01 -23.40
CA ASP A 199 1.79 -11.02 -22.35
C ASP A 199 0.54 -11.01 -21.47
N LEU A 200 0.01 -9.83 -21.18
CA LEU A 200 -1.22 -9.68 -20.39
C LEU A 200 -2.45 -10.23 -21.14
N LEU A 201 -2.57 -9.92 -22.43
CA LEU A 201 -3.72 -10.27 -23.25
C LEU A 201 -3.79 -11.77 -23.60
N ARG A 202 -2.64 -12.44 -23.57
CA ARG A 202 -2.60 -13.89 -23.79
C ARG A 202 -3.46 -14.60 -22.75
N ASP A 203 -4.29 -15.55 -23.20
CA ASP A 203 -5.20 -16.34 -22.37
C ASP A 203 -6.35 -15.51 -21.72
N TRP A 204 -6.64 -14.32 -22.24
CA TRP A 204 -7.77 -13.51 -21.81
C TRP A 204 -8.92 -13.64 -22.80
N ALA A 205 -10.03 -14.27 -22.38
CA ALA A 205 -11.14 -14.64 -23.26
C ALA A 205 -11.74 -13.46 -24.06
N PRO A 206 -12.00 -12.26 -23.48
CA PRO A 206 -12.50 -11.11 -24.28
C PRO A 206 -11.57 -10.67 -25.39
N TRP A 207 -10.25 -10.86 -25.23
CA TRP A 207 -9.28 -10.58 -26.27
C TRP A 207 -9.21 -11.68 -27.33
N GLU A 208 -9.30 -12.94 -26.92
CA GLU A 208 -9.35 -14.08 -27.83
C GLU A 208 -10.59 -14.06 -28.72
N ASP A 209 -11.73 -13.60 -28.17
CA ASP A 209 -13.01 -13.46 -28.88
C ASP A 209 -13.11 -12.11 -29.67
N TRP A 210 -12.08 -11.26 -29.60
CA TRP A 210 -12.12 -9.92 -30.23
C TRP A 210 -11.91 -9.96 -31.75
N GLU A 211 -12.93 -9.54 -32.51
CA GLU A 211 -12.90 -9.51 -33.98
C GLU A 211 -12.48 -8.16 -34.57
N GLY A 212 -12.19 -7.16 -33.71
CA GLY A 212 -11.94 -5.77 -34.14
C GLY A 212 -10.59 -5.49 -34.79
N GLY A 213 -9.77 -6.52 -35.03
CA GLY A 213 -8.49 -6.42 -35.70
C GLY A 213 -7.29 -6.86 -34.85
N PRO A 214 -6.08 -6.88 -35.44
CA PRO A 214 -4.87 -7.31 -34.74
C PRO A 214 -4.46 -6.30 -33.68
N TYR A 215 -3.62 -6.74 -32.75
CA TYR A 215 -3.01 -5.88 -31.73
C TYR A 215 -2.17 -4.77 -32.39
N ASP A 216 -2.38 -3.52 -31.93
CA ASP A 216 -1.63 -2.35 -32.32
C ASP A 216 -0.91 -1.74 -31.09
N PRO A 217 0.43 -1.71 -31.04
CA PRO A 217 1.17 -1.22 -29.90
C PRO A 217 1.01 0.29 -29.64
N ASP A 218 0.62 1.11 -30.62
CA ASP A 218 0.30 2.52 -30.42
C ASP A 218 -1.07 2.71 -29.76
N PHE A 219 -2.03 1.87 -30.13
CA PHE A 219 -3.41 1.99 -29.70
C PHE A 219 -3.69 1.22 -28.40
N GLY A 220 -3.09 0.06 -28.23
CA GLY A 220 -3.27 -0.82 -27.08
C GLY A 220 -4.59 -1.56 -27.09
N ILE A 221 -5.28 -1.58 -25.95
CA ILE A 221 -6.56 -2.27 -25.75
C ILE A 221 -7.71 -1.41 -26.27
N PRO A 222 -8.67 -1.98 -27.04
CA PRO A 222 -9.90 -1.28 -27.41
C PRO A 222 -10.68 -0.81 -26.19
N ARG A 223 -11.34 0.36 -26.29
CA ARG A 223 -12.12 0.94 -25.17
C ARG A 223 -13.21 0.00 -24.67
N GLU A 224 -13.79 -0.77 -25.58
CA GLU A 224 -14.86 -1.74 -25.34
C GLU A 224 -14.40 -2.86 -24.39
N LEU A 225 -13.11 -3.15 -24.35
CA LEU A 225 -12.52 -4.20 -23.51
C LEU A 225 -11.92 -3.67 -22.22
N GLY A 226 -11.63 -2.37 -22.13
CA GLY A 226 -11.17 -1.76 -20.88
C GLY A 226 -9.95 -0.88 -20.99
N HIS A 227 -9.38 -0.57 -19.85
CA HIS A 227 -8.20 0.28 -19.67
C HIS A 227 -7.18 -0.37 -18.78
N ILE A 228 -5.92 -0.07 -19.05
CA ILE A 228 -4.81 -0.50 -18.21
C ILE A 228 -3.74 0.58 -18.12
N THR A 229 -3.14 0.67 -16.96
CA THR A 229 -1.93 1.43 -16.67
C THR A 229 -1.13 0.68 -15.62
N SER A 230 -0.04 1.23 -15.17
CA SER A 230 0.62 0.81 -13.95
C SER A 230 0.76 2.01 -13.02
N SER A 231 0.62 1.83 -11.74
CA SER A 231 0.80 2.91 -10.76
C SER A 231 1.96 2.66 -9.80
N SER A 232 2.17 1.41 -9.37
CA SER A 232 3.34 1.02 -8.58
C SER A 232 4.54 0.72 -9.46
N PRO A 233 5.76 1.03 -9.01
CA PRO A 233 6.94 0.53 -9.70
C PRO A 233 6.97 -1.01 -9.63
N PRO A 234 7.68 -1.67 -10.55
CA PRO A 234 7.99 -3.08 -10.38
C PRO A 234 8.83 -3.29 -9.13
N ILE A 235 8.93 -4.53 -8.65
CA ILE A 235 9.92 -4.92 -7.65
C ILE A 235 10.99 -5.79 -8.31
N VAL A 236 12.26 -5.55 -7.98
CA VAL A 236 13.38 -6.34 -8.49
C VAL A 236 13.95 -7.17 -7.35
N VAL A 237 13.90 -8.48 -7.50
CA VAL A 237 14.38 -9.42 -6.49
C VAL A 237 14.95 -10.67 -7.15
N ASN A 238 16.13 -11.12 -6.69
CA ASN A 238 16.80 -12.34 -7.17
C ASN A 238 16.90 -12.44 -8.70
N GLY A 239 17.17 -11.30 -9.38
CA GLY A 239 17.31 -11.24 -10.84
C GLY A 239 15.99 -11.29 -11.62
N VAL A 240 14.86 -11.10 -10.95
CA VAL A 240 13.52 -11.05 -11.55
C VAL A 240 12.88 -9.69 -11.34
N VAL A 241 12.27 -9.14 -12.39
CA VAL A 241 11.45 -7.92 -12.36
C VAL A 241 10.00 -8.35 -12.32
N VAL A 242 9.33 -8.17 -11.18
CA VAL A 242 7.90 -8.50 -11.00
C VAL A 242 7.07 -7.25 -11.19
N VAL A 243 6.07 -7.31 -12.05
CA VAL A 243 5.26 -6.18 -12.49
C VAL A 243 3.80 -6.41 -12.14
N GLY A 244 3.23 -5.52 -11.32
CA GLY A 244 1.80 -5.37 -11.14
C GLY A 244 1.22 -4.35 -12.13
N ASN A 245 -0.09 -4.13 -12.05
CA ASN A 245 -0.75 -3.14 -12.89
C ASN A 245 -1.85 -2.40 -12.12
N SER A 246 -2.49 -1.45 -12.77
CA SER A 246 -3.71 -0.79 -12.34
C SER A 246 -4.64 -0.77 -13.55
N ALA A 247 -5.81 -1.33 -13.42
CA ALA A 247 -6.77 -1.32 -14.49
C ALA A 247 -7.82 -0.21 -14.27
N GLU A 248 -9.04 -0.59 -14.04
CA GLU A 248 -10.18 0.33 -14.00
C GLU A 248 -10.35 1.04 -12.64
N GLN A 249 -11.22 2.06 -12.62
CA GLN A 249 -11.78 2.55 -11.37
C GLN A 249 -13.09 1.83 -11.09
N GLY A 250 -13.23 1.24 -9.91
CA GLY A 250 -14.41 0.47 -9.55
C GLY A 250 -15.70 1.27 -9.36
N TYR A 251 -15.65 2.59 -9.37
CA TYR A 251 -16.79 3.50 -9.24
C TYR A 251 -17.00 4.31 -10.51
N HIS A 252 -18.24 4.68 -10.81
CA HIS A 252 -18.69 5.26 -12.07
C HIS A 252 -18.50 4.31 -13.27
N GLN A 253 -18.47 3.03 -13.02
CA GLN A 253 -18.25 1.99 -14.00
C GLN A 253 -19.55 1.22 -14.23
N THR A 254 -19.91 1.01 -15.47
CA THR A 254 -21.09 0.22 -15.84
C THR A 254 -20.74 -1.01 -16.67
N ARG A 255 -19.57 -1.06 -17.28
CA ARG A 255 -19.12 -2.18 -18.10
C ARG A 255 -18.69 -3.36 -17.23
N ILE A 256 -19.13 -4.56 -17.59
CA ILE A 256 -18.76 -5.81 -16.91
C ILE A 256 -17.39 -6.33 -17.38
N GLU A 257 -17.10 -6.23 -18.67
CA GLU A 257 -15.84 -6.70 -19.25
C GLU A 257 -14.67 -5.82 -18.77
N MET A 258 -13.68 -6.44 -18.13
CA MET A 258 -12.52 -5.75 -17.55
C MET A 258 -11.22 -6.44 -17.93
N VAL A 259 -10.17 -5.64 -18.08
CA VAL A 259 -8.81 -6.12 -18.31
C VAL A 259 -8.32 -6.90 -17.07
N PRO A 260 -7.65 -8.06 -17.25
CA PRO A 260 -7.10 -8.81 -16.11
C PRO A 260 -5.97 -8.04 -15.42
N GLY A 261 -5.89 -8.19 -14.10
CA GLY A 261 -4.83 -7.63 -13.28
C GLY A 261 -3.62 -8.55 -13.12
N ASP A 262 -3.41 -9.50 -14.02
CA ASP A 262 -2.41 -10.56 -13.91
C ASP A 262 -1.01 -10.00 -13.60
N ILE A 263 -0.26 -10.72 -12.76
CA ILE A 263 1.10 -10.36 -12.38
C ILE A 263 2.06 -10.95 -13.39
N LEU A 264 2.93 -10.10 -13.92
CA LEU A 264 3.92 -10.48 -14.95
C LEU A 264 5.33 -10.46 -14.35
N ALA A 265 6.19 -11.33 -14.82
CA ALA A 265 7.60 -11.31 -14.41
C ALA A 265 8.55 -11.49 -15.59
N TYR A 266 9.65 -10.77 -15.49
CA TYR A 266 10.67 -10.70 -16.53
C TYR A 266 12.06 -10.96 -15.93
N ASP A 267 12.91 -11.56 -16.70
CA ASP A 267 14.32 -11.70 -16.36
C ASP A 267 15.00 -10.32 -16.35
N ALA A 268 15.58 -9.94 -15.22
CA ALA A 268 16.15 -8.60 -15.05
C ALA A 268 17.33 -8.33 -16.00
N ARG A 269 18.04 -9.37 -16.43
CA ARG A 269 19.21 -9.27 -17.32
C ARG A 269 18.85 -9.11 -18.76
N THR A 270 17.76 -9.76 -19.20
CA THR A 270 17.43 -9.88 -20.62
C THR A 270 16.10 -9.25 -21.02
N GLY A 271 15.20 -9.02 -20.07
CA GLY A 271 13.82 -8.60 -20.34
C GLY A 271 12.94 -9.72 -20.93
N ALA A 272 13.40 -10.95 -20.94
CA ALA A 272 12.60 -12.09 -21.38
C ALA A 272 11.50 -12.40 -20.35
N THR A 273 10.30 -12.72 -20.82
CA THR A 273 9.18 -13.17 -19.97
C THR A 273 9.57 -14.43 -19.21
N LYS A 274 9.40 -14.44 -17.89
CA LYS A 274 9.64 -15.60 -17.03
C LYS A 274 8.34 -16.35 -16.73
N TRP A 275 7.38 -15.66 -16.17
CA TRP A 275 6.09 -16.23 -15.80
C TRP A 275 4.98 -15.17 -15.79
N LYS A 276 3.75 -15.64 -15.78
CA LYS A 276 2.52 -14.89 -15.59
C LYS A 276 1.70 -15.61 -14.53
N PHE A 277 1.22 -14.89 -13.54
CA PHE A 277 0.29 -15.41 -12.53
C PHE A 277 -1.11 -14.84 -12.78
N HIS A 278 -2.09 -15.71 -12.98
CA HIS A 278 -3.48 -15.33 -13.16
C HIS A 278 -4.10 -14.99 -11.81
N VAL A 279 -4.40 -13.71 -11.59
CA VAL A 279 -5.10 -13.24 -10.37
C VAL A 279 -6.58 -13.60 -10.36
N ILE A 280 -7.15 -13.91 -11.55
CA ILE A 280 -8.43 -14.56 -11.74
C ILE A 280 -8.13 -15.92 -12.37
N PRO A 281 -8.21 -17.03 -11.58
CA PRO A 281 -7.79 -18.34 -12.03
C PRO A 281 -8.57 -18.87 -13.23
N ARG A 282 -7.87 -19.51 -14.15
CA ARG A 282 -8.43 -20.16 -15.35
C ARG A 282 -8.92 -21.57 -15.01
N PRO A 283 -9.74 -22.18 -15.88
CA PRO A 283 -10.18 -23.58 -15.69
C PRO A 283 -9.01 -24.54 -15.43
N GLY A 284 -9.08 -25.24 -14.30
CA GLY A 284 -8.05 -26.18 -13.86
C GLY A 284 -6.99 -25.58 -12.94
N GLU A 285 -6.95 -24.27 -12.75
CA GLU A 285 -6.11 -23.60 -11.76
C GLU A 285 -6.79 -23.56 -10.41
N PHE A 286 -6.00 -23.45 -9.33
CA PHE A 286 -6.49 -23.35 -7.98
C PHE A 286 -7.31 -22.05 -7.77
N GLY A 287 -8.50 -22.18 -7.18
CA GLY A 287 -9.40 -21.06 -6.91
C GLY A 287 -10.37 -20.75 -8.05
N HIS A 288 -10.27 -21.42 -9.19
CA HIS A 288 -11.21 -21.22 -10.30
C HIS A 288 -12.67 -21.47 -9.91
N GLU A 289 -12.92 -22.45 -9.04
CA GLU A 289 -14.23 -22.78 -8.50
C GLU A 289 -14.89 -21.66 -7.68
N THR A 290 -14.12 -20.65 -7.26
CA THR A 290 -14.63 -19.48 -6.55
C THR A 290 -15.25 -18.42 -7.47
N TRP A 291 -15.19 -18.62 -8.79
CA TRP A 291 -15.78 -17.78 -9.83
C TRP A 291 -16.95 -18.53 -10.47
N GLU A 292 -18.13 -18.38 -9.91
CA GLU A 292 -19.32 -19.07 -10.39
C GLU A 292 -19.86 -18.48 -11.71
N ASN A 293 -20.67 -19.26 -12.44
CA ASN A 293 -21.35 -18.84 -13.67
C ASN A 293 -20.40 -18.29 -14.76
N ASP A 294 -19.20 -18.87 -14.87
CA ASP A 294 -18.16 -18.46 -15.83
C ASP A 294 -17.80 -16.96 -15.74
N ALA A 295 -18.00 -16.34 -14.58
CA ALA A 295 -17.69 -14.92 -14.36
C ALA A 295 -16.22 -14.58 -14.63
N TRP A 296 -15.30 -15.53 -14.42
CA TRP A 296 -13.87 -15.41 -14.71
C TRP A 296 -13.57 -14.98 -16.17
N ARG A 297 -14.47 -15.28 -17.11
CA ARG A 297 -14.25 -14.96 -18.54
C ARG A 297 -14.26 -13.47 -18.83
N ARG A 298 -14.97 -12.67 -18.05
CA ARG A 298 -15.22 -11.25 -18.31
C ARG A 298 -14.88 -10.33 -17.15
N THR A 299 -14.77 -10.85 -15.93
CA THR A 299 -14.34 -10.08 -14.76
C THR A 299 -12.85 -9.78 -14.83
N GLY A 300 -12.46 -8.64 -14.36
CA GLY A 300 -11.06 -8.22 -14.33
C GLY A 300 -10.75 -7.27 -13.19
N ASP A 301 -9.69 -6.52 -13.36
CA ASP A 301 -9.11 -5.56 -12.42
C ASP A 301 -8.47 -6.18 -11.18
N VAL A 302 -8.72 -7.33 -10.71
CA VAL A 302 -8.01 -7.91 -9.57
C VAL A 302 -6.49 -7.70 -9.74
N SER A 303 -6.00 -6.51 -9.38
CA SER A 303 -4.65 -6.07 -9.73
C SER A 303 -3.81 -5.76 -8.48
N SER A 304 -2.51 -5.60 -8.63
CA SER A 304 -1.63 -5.08 -7.58
C SER A 304 -1.23 -3.63 -7.92
N TRP A 305 -2.14 -2.69 -7.67
CA TRP A 305 -1.84 -1.27 -7.82
C TRP A 305 -1.06 -0.71 -6.62
N ALA A 306 -1.12 -1.38 -5.46
CA ALA A 306 -0.27 -1.12 -4.32
C ALA A 306 1.16 -1.67 -4.56
N PRO A 307 2.18 -1.12 -3.90
CA PRO A 307 3.52 -1.69 -4.00
C PRO A 307 3.58 -3.11 -3.45
N MET A 308 4.47 -3.90 -4.02
CA MET A 308 4.82 -5.23 -3.54
C MET A 308 6.01 -5.15 -2.59
N SER A 309 6.22 -6.22 -1.80
CA SER A 309 7.42 -6.44 -1.00
C SER A 309 7.97 -7.84 -1.25
N ALA A 310 9.15 -8.14 -0.74
CA ALA A 310 9.77 -9.43 -0.96
C ALA A 310 10.65 -9.87 0.22
N ASP A 311 10.89 -11.16 0.28
CA ASP A 311 11.95 -11.77 1.07
C ASP A 311 12.96 -12.43 0.10
N PRO A 312 14.11 -11.78 -0.16
CA PRO A 312 15.11 -12.33 -1.07
C PRO A 312 15.76 -13.64 -0.61
N GLU A 313 15.80 -13.89 0.70
CA GLU A 313 16.40 -15.12 1.27
C GLU A 313 15.47 -16.32 1.07
N LEU A 314 14.17 -16.13 1.28
CA LEU A 314 13.16 -17.14 0.99
C LEU A 314 12.82 -17.24 -0.50
N GLY A 315 13.21 -16.24 -1.31
CA GLY A 315 12.84 -16.15 -2.72
C GLY A 315 11.36 -15.89 -2.93
N LEU A 316 10.70 -15.19 -2.02
CA LEU A 316 9.27 -14.89 -2.07
C LEU A 316 9.01 -13.43 -2.43
N VAL A 317 7.95 -13.19 -3.21
CA VAL A 317 7.34 -11.87 -3.42
C VAL A 317 5.93 -11.87 -2.85
N PHE A 318 5.60 -10.81 -2.08
CA PHE A 318 4.30 -10.62 -1.45
C PHE A 318 3.49 -9.58 -2.22
N ILE A 319 2.33 -9.99 -2.70
CA ILE A 319 1.50 -9.23 -3.64
C ILE A 319 0.16 -8.93 -2.97
N PRO A 320 -0.15 -7.64 -2.70
CA PRO A 320 -1.48 -7.23 -2.25
C PRO A 320 -2.38 -6.99 -3.45
N THR A 321 -3.57 -7.54 -3.45
CA THR A 321 -4.54 -7.33 -4.53
C THR A 321 -5.74 -6.50 -4.11
N ASN A 322 -6.42 -5.91 -5.10
CA ASN A 322 -7.70 -5.19 -4.94
C ASN A 322 -8.89 -6.07 -5.33
N PRO A 323 -10.14 -5.64 -5.04
CA PRO A 323 -11.33 -6.33 -5.52
C PRO A 323 -11.47 -6.26 -7.03
N PRO A 324 -12.27 -7.17 -7.62
CA PRO A 324 -12.72 -7.01 -9.00
C PRO A 324 -13.60 -5.77 -9.16
N THR A 325 -13.51 -5.08 -10.28
CA THR A 325 -14.45 -4.03 -10.65
C THR A 325 -15.76 -4.67 -11.14
N ILE A 326 -16.96 -4.19 -10.80
CA ILE A 326 -17.34 -2.88 -10.28
C ILE A 326 -17.36 -2.89 -8.75
N ASP A 327 -17.02 -1.73 -8.12
CA ASP A 327 -17.20 -1.55 -6.69
C ASP A 327 -18.70 -1.50 -6.33
N PHE A 328 -19.05 -2.00 -5.14
CA PHE A 328 -20.37 -1.91 -4.50
C PHE A 328 -21.49 -2.75 -5.13
N PHE A 329 -21.22 -3.48 -6.21
CA PHE A 329 -22.11 -4.47 -6.80
C PHE A 329 -21.33 -5.58 -7.50
N GLY A 330 -21.59 -6.82 -7.14
CA GLY A 330 -20.91 -8.02 -7.65
C GLY A 330 -21.85 -9.09 -8.19
N GLY A 331 -23.16 -8.84 -8.37
CA GLY A 331 -24.13 -9.86 -8.78
C GLY A 331 -23.82 -10.55 -10.12
N PHE A 332 -23.05 -9.93 -11.00
CA PHE A 332 -22.58 -10.54 -12.26
C PHE A 332 -21.34 -11.44 -12.08
N ARG A 333 -20.73 -11.48 -10.90
CA ARG A 333 -19.53 -12.25 -10.55
C ARG A 333 -19.70 -13.03 -9.24
N PRO A 334 -20.68 -13.93 -9.15
CA PRO A 334 -20.95 -14.66 -7.90
C PRO A 334 -19.77 -15.55 -7.49
N GLY A 335 -19.73 -15.92 -6.23
CA GLY A 335 -18.67 -16.65 -5.56
C GLY A 335 -17.69 -15.75 -4.81
N ASP A 336 -16.76 -16.33 -4.05
CA ASP A 336 -15.81 -15.57 -3.19
C ASP A 336 -14.74 -14.82 -3.99
N GLY A 337 -14.48 -15.22 -5.25
CA GLY A 337 -13.67 -14.47 -6.21
C GLY A 337 -12.17 -14.41 -5.90
N LEU A 338 -11.50 -15.57 -5.74
CA LEU A 338 -10.04 -15.61 -5.58
C LEU A 338 -9.34 -15.16 -6.89
N PHE A 339 -8.30 -14.33 -6.81
CA PHE A 339 -7.58 -13.79 -5.66
C PHE A 339 -7.91 -12.30 -5.41
N GLY A 340 -9.17 -11.91 -5.54
CA GLY A 340 -9.61 -10.56 -5.17
C GLY A 340 -9.34 -10.29 -3.70
N THR A 341 -8.92 -9.07 -3.38
CA THR A 341 -8.66 -8.56 -2.01
C THR A 341 -7.87 -9.57 -1.16
N SER A 342 -6.73 -10.02 -1.70
CA SER A 342 -5.87 -11.05 -1.11
C SER A 342 -4.44 -10.57 -0.87
N VAL A 343 -3.73 -11.26 0.01
CA VAL A 343 -2.27 -11.24 0.09
C VAL A 343 -1.78 -12.56 -0.49
N ILE A 344 -0.88 -12.50 -1.46
CA ILE A 344 -0.40 -13.67 -2.19
C ILE A 344 1.13 -13.72 -2.05
N ALA A 345 1.68 -14.86 -1.65
CA ALA A 345 3.11 -15.14 -1.73
C ALA A 345 3.40 -16.03 -2.92
N LEU A 346 4.24 -15.54 -3.83
CA LEU A 346 4.71 -16.31 -4.98
C LEU A 346 6.21 -16.58 -4.86
N ASP A 347 6.64 -17.75 -5.32
CA ASP A 347 8.05 -18.00 -5.61
C ASP A 347 8.48 -17.08 -6.75
N VAL A 348 9.51 -16.29 -6.51
CA VAL A 348 9.95 -15.23 -7.44
C VAL A 348 10.53 -15.79 -8.74
N GLN A 349 11.09 -17.00 -8.74
CA GLN A 349 11.69 -17.60 -9.93
C GLN A 349 10.66 -18.28 -10.84
N THR A 350 9.62 -18.87 -10.26
CA THR A 350 8.66 -19.70 -10.99
C THR A 350 7.28 -19.06 -11.14
N GLY A 351 6.91 -18.11 -10.26
CA GLY A 351 5.56 -17.54 -10.16
C GLY A 351 4.56 -18.51 -9.53
N GLU A 352 4.99 -19.65 -9.01
CA GLU A 352 4.12 -20.58 -8.31
C GLU A 352 3.66 -19.99 -6.98
N ARG A 353 2.35 -20.16 -6.70
CA ARG A 353 1.76 -19.71 -5.45
C ARG A 353 2.22 -20.60 -4.28
N VAL A 354 2.94 -20.02 -3.34
CA VAL A 354 3.35 -20.70 -2.10
C VAL A 354 2.19 -20.71 -1.11
N TRP A 355 1.61 -19.54 -0.85
CA TRP A 355 0.40 -19.38 -0.05
C TRP A 355 -0.38 -18.12 -0.44
N HIS A 356 -1.59 -17.99 0.08
CA HIS A 356 -2.40 -16.76 -0.01
C HIS A 356 -3.36 -16.68 1.17
N PHE A 357 -3.87 -15.48 1.39
CA PHE A 357 -4.99 -15.24 2.29
C PHE A 357 -5.91 -14.16 1.70
N GLN A 358 -7.20 -14.46 1.57
CA GLN A 358 -8.20 -13.50 1.12
C GLN A 358 -8.71 -12.69 2.32
N THR A 359 -8.47 -11.38 2.33
CA THR A 359 -8.84 -10.50 3.44
C THR A 359 -10.29 -10.03 3.39
N VAL A 360 -10.95 -10.17 2.24
CA VAL A 360 -12.38 -9.95 2.05
C VAL A 360 -12.91 -10.91 0.99
N HIS A 361 -13.90 -11.71 1.35
CA HIS A 361 -14.62 -12.58 0.41
C HIS A 361 -15.66 -11.77 -0.37
N HIS A 362 -15.78 -11.98 -1.67
CA HIS A 362 -16.72 -11.28 -2.54
C HIS A 362 -16.76 -9.77 -2.28
N ASP A 363 -15.60 -9.12 -2.33
CA ASP A 363 -15.47 -7.72 -1.95
C ASP A 363 -16.30 -6.80 -2.87
N ILE A 364 -17.29 -6.13 -2.27
CA ILE A 364 -18.08 -5.06 -2.88
C ILE A 364 -17.95 -3.73 -2.12
N TRP A 365 -17.02 -3.62 -1.17
CA TRP A 365 -16.84 -2.43 -0.33
C TRP A 365 -15.66 -1.57 -0.72
N ASN A 366 -14.92 -1.92 -1.79
CA ASN A 366 -13.67 -1.27 -2.18
C ASN A 366 -12.60 -1.37 -1.05
N PHE A 367 -12.46 -2.56 -0.48
CA PHE A 367 -11.56 -2.83 0.63
C PHE A 367 -10.18 -3.35 0.19
N ASP A 368 -9.69 -2.86 -0.94
CA ASP A 368 -8.35 -3.18 -1.46
C ASP A 368 -7.32 -3.28 -0.34
N ASN A 369 -6.28 -4.10 -0.54
CA ASN A 369 -5.06 -4.07 0.24
C ASN A 369 -4.16 -2.93 -0.29
N PRO A 370 -4.14 -1.74 0.36
CA PRO A 370 -3.68 -0.51 -0.29
C PRO A 370 -2.21 -0.22 -0.09
N THR A 371 -1.51 -1.05 0.68
CA THR A 371 -0.10 -0.87 1.06
C THR A 371 0.70 -2.12 0.75
N ALA A 372 2.02 -1.97 0.60
CA ALA A 372 2.88 -3.14 0.55
C ALA A 372 2.76 -3.96 1.85
N PRO A 373 2.72 -5.28 1.78
CA PRO A 373 2.93 -6.12 2.96
C PRO A 373 4.31 -5.84 3.56
N ILE A 374 4.43 -5.79 4.89
CA ILE A 374 5.70 -5.51 5.56
C ILE A 374 6.24 -6.79 6.19
N ALA A 375 7.46 -7.20 5.82
CA ALA A 375 8.09 -8.36 6.40
C ALA A 375 8.97 -7.96 7.62
N LEU A 376 8.86 -8.71 8.71
CA LEU A 376 9.61 -8.49 9.95
C LEU A 376 10.02 -9.82 10.57
N ASP A 377 11.09 -9.78 11.36
CA ASP A 377 11.45 -10.85 12.31
C ASP A 377 11.12 -10.39 13.71
N VAL A 378 10.22 -11.10 14.37
CA VAL A 378 9.70 -10.79 15.69
C VAL A 378 9.86 -11.97 16.64
N VAL A 379 9.54 -11.78 17.92
CA VAL A 379 9.55 -12.86 18.92
C VAL A 379 8.15 -13.00 19.49
N VAL A 380 7.38 -13.97 19.00
CA VAL A 380 6.02 -14.24 19.48
C VAL A 380 6.09 -15.38 20.51
N ASP A 381 5.57 -15.14 21.71
CA ASP A 381 5.57 -16.10 22.82
C ASP A 381 6.97 -16.72 23.11
N GLY A 382 8.03 -15.92 22.94
CA GLY A 382 9.42 -16.33 23.16
C GLY A 382 10.05 -17.11 21.98
N VAL A 383 9.35 -17.23 20.85
CA VAL A 383 9.82 -17.92 19.64
C VAL A 383 10.16 -16.93 18.55
N PRO A 384 11.38 -16.94 17.97
CA PRO A 384 11.67 -16.18 16.77
C PRO A 384 10.72 -16.55 15.63
N THR A 385 10.02 -15.58 15.08
CA THR A 385 8.93 -15.81 14.14
C THR A 385 9.06 -14.84 12.96
N PRO A 386 9.32 -15.35 11.75
CA PRO A 386 9.30 -14.53 10.55
C PRO A 386 7.84 -14.20 10.17
N ILE A 387 7.48 -12.94 10.16
CA ILE A 387 6.12 -12.50 9.83
C ILE A 387 6.05 -11.63 8.59
N VAL A 388 4.87 -11.60 7.97
CA VAL A 388 4.47 -10.57 7.03
C VAL A 388 3.13 -9.98 7.47
N VAL A 389 3.04 -8.65 7.43
CA VAL A 389 1.89 -7.88 7.94
C VAL A 389 1.25 -7.09 6.81
N GLN A 390 -0.04 -7.27 6.59
CA GLN A 390 -0.86 -6.48 5.66
C GLN A 390 -1.75 -5.52 6.42
N THR A 391 -1.48 -4.23 6.33
CA THR A 391 -2.41 -3.18 6.80
C THR A 391 -3.44 -2.86 5.72
N THR A 392 -4.70 -2.70 6.12
CA THR A 392 -5.83 -2.74 5.20
C THR A 392 -6.74 -1.52 5.29
N LYS A 393 -7.56 -1.31 4.27
CA LYS A 393 -8.61 -0.27 4.28
C LYS A 393 -9.67 -0.50 5.36
N GLN A 394 -9.86 -1.74 5.82
CA GLN A 394 -10.76 -2.10 6.91
C GLN A 394 -10.27 -1.64 8.28
N GLY A 395 -8.99 -1.27 8.41
CA GLY A 395 -8.41 -0.86 9.69
C GLY A 395 -7.88 -2.02 10.52
N TRP A 396 -7.44 -3.10 9.87
CA TRP A 396 -6.80 -4.26 10.48
C TRP A 396 -5.39 -4.48 9.93
N ALA A 397 -4.54 -5.09 10.77
CA ALA A 397 -3.23 -5.61 10.40
C ALA A 397 -3.28 -7.14 10.40
N TYR A 398 -3.54 -7.73 9.25
CA TYR A 398 -3.47 -9.19 9.09
C TYR A 398 -2.02 -9.64 9.15
N THR A 399 -1.71 -10.60 10.01
CA THR A 399 -0.34 -11.01 10.30
C THR A 399 -0.18 -12.51 10.09
N PHE A 400 0.76 -12.88 9.22
CA PHE A 400 1.00 -14.26 8.81
C PHE A 400 2.47 -14.64 9.05
N ASN A 401 2.73 -15.92 9.29
CA ASN A 401 4.05 -16.46 9.08
C ASN A 401 4.41 -16.30 7.59
N ARG A 402 5.52 -15.62 7.28
CA ARG A 402 5.83 -15.26 5.89
C ARG A 402 6.25 -16.44 5.01
N GLU A 403 6.67 -17.58 5.61
CA GLU A 403 7.04 -18.78 4.88
C GLU A 403 5.80 -19.63 4.53
N THR A 404 4.84 -19.74 5.47
CA THR A 404 3.74 -20.70 5.39
C THR A 404 2.38 -20.07 5.11
N GLY A 405 2.22 -18.78 5.38
CA GLY A 405 0.93 -18.07 5.31
C GLY A 405 -0.02 -18.37 6.48
N GLU A 406 0.42 -19.14 7.48
CA GLU A 406 -0.38 -19.41 8.67
C GLU A 406 -0.57 -18.12 9.49
N PRO A 407 -1.81 -17.78 9.90
CA PRO A 407 -2.05 -16.62 10.75
C PRO A 407 -1.30 -16.74 12.08
N ILE A 408 -0.59 -15.68 12.48
CA ILE A 408 0.12 -15.64 13.78
C ILE A 408 -0.89 -15.63 14.94
N TRP A 409 -1.97 -14.88 14.80
CA TRP A 409 -3.10 -14.89 15.72
C TRP A 409 -4.35 -15.35 14.98
N PRO A 410 -5.30 -16.03 15.67
CA PRO A 410 -6.47 -16.56 15.00
C PRO A 410 -7.24 -15.51 14.20
N ILE A 411 -7.63 -15.85 12.99
CA ILE A 411 -8.57 -15.12 12.16
C ILE A 411 -9.87 -15.94 12.15
N VAL A 412 -10.99 -15.31 12.50
CA VAL A 412 -12.26 -16.00 12.72
C VAL A 412 -13.28 -15.57 11.68
N GLU A 413 -13.83 -16.53 10.95
CA GLU A 413 -14.97 -16.30 10.08
C GLU A 413 -16.19 -15.91 10.90
N ARG A 414 -16.78 -14.73 10.62
CA ARG A 414 -17.99 -14.24 11.29
C ARG A 414 -19.07 -13.93 10.30
N PRO A 415 -20.35 -14.25 10.63
CA PRO A 415 -21.48 -13.91 9.79
C PRO A 415 -21.59 -12.40 9.54
N VAL A 416 -21.95 -12.01 8.32
CA VAL A 416 -22.20 -10.63 7.91
C VAL A 416 -23.63 -10.49 7.36
N PRO A 417 -24.22 -9.26 7.37
CA PRO A 417 -25.54 -9.06 6.81
C PRO A 417 -25.59 -9.41 5.31
N PRO A 418 -26.66 -10.07 4.84
CA PRO A 418 -26.85 -10.31 3.42
C PRO A 418 -27.18 -9.01 2.68
N SER A 419 -26.90 -8.96 1.38
CA SER A 419 -27.32 -7.84 0.53
C SER A 419 -28.84 -7.87 0.30
N GLU A 420 -29.43 -6.68 0.19
CA GLU A 420 -30.82 -6.48 -0.22
C GLU A 420 -30.92 -5.97 -1.67
N VAL A 421 -29.76 -5.67 -2.32
CA VAL A 421 -29.74 -5.27 -3.73
C VAL A 421 -30.10 -6.46 -4.62
N PRO A 422 -31.10 -6.34 -5.49
CA PRO A 422 -31.52 -7.47 -6.34
C PRO A 422 -30.35 -8.01 -7.17
N GLY A 423 -30.21 -9.33 -7.20
CA GLY A 423 -29.14 -10.01 -7.95
C GLY A 423 -27.79 -10.13 -7.23
N GLU A 424 -27.60 -9.45 -6.10
CA GLU A 424 -26.37 -9.53 -5.30
C GLU A 424 -26.40 -10.72 -4.34
N ALA A 425 -25.30 -11.49 -4.32
CA ALA A 425 -25.12 -12.64 -3.43
C ALA A 425 -23.77 -12.56 -2.71
N LEU A 426 -23.79 -12.00 -1.50
CA LEU A 426 -22.58 -11.85 -0.68
C LEU A 426 -22.10 -13.19 -0.10
N SER A 427 -20.80 -13.29 0.17
CA SER A 427 -20.29 -14.33 1.05
C SER A 427 -20.95 -14.23 2.43
N PRO A 428 -21.41 -15.35 3.02
CA PRO A 428 -22.15 -15.32 4.29
C PRO A 428 -21.29 -14.95 5.49
N THR A 429 -19.99 -15.07 5.37
CA THR A 429 -19.01 -14.75 6.42
C THR A 429 -17.87 -13.90 5.87
N GLN A 430 -17.15 -13.24 6.78
CA GLN A 430 -15.92 -12.50 6.48
C GLN A 430 -14.85 -12.81 7.54
N PRO A 431 -13.55 -12.71 7.19
CA PRO A 431 -12.45 -13.02 8.09
C PRO A 431 -12.14 -11.84 9.04
N PHE A 432 -12.26 -12.06 10.34
CA PHE A 432 -11.99 -11.08 11.39
C PHE A 432 -10.73 -11.47 12.17
N PRO A 433 -9.62 -10.73 12.08
CA PRO A 433 -8.45 -10.99 12.89
C PRO A 433 -8.74 -10.72 14.37
N THR A 434 -8.21 -11.56 15.25
CA THR A 434 -8.38 -11.39 16.71
C THR A 434 -7.32 -10.50 17.30
N LYS A 435 -6.15 -10.45 16.67
CA LYS A 435 -4.99 -9.58 16.98
C LYS A 435 -4.24 -9.22 15.69
N PRO A 436 -3.57 -8.04 15.64
CA PRO A 436 -3.82 -6.89 16.51
C PRO A 436 -5.28 -6.45 16.51
N ALA A 437 -5.71 -5.71 17.53
CA ALA A 437 -7.04 -5.09 17.53
C ALA A 437 -7.18 -4.13 16.32
N ALA A 438 -8.41 -3.86 15.89
CA ALA A 438 -8.64 -2.86 14.85
C ALA A 438 -8.06 -1.50 15.27
N TYR A 439 -7.30 -0.87 14.39
CA TYR A 439 -6.70 0.45 14.63
C TYR A 439 -7.57 1.61 14.14
N GLU A 440 -8.73 1.33 13.56
CA GLU A 440 -9.72 2.31 13.14
C GLU A 440 -11.15 1.77 13.35
N MET A 441 -12.15 2.66 13.24
CA MET A 441 -13.57 2.33 13.44
C MET A 441 -14.02 1.16 12.55
N GLN A 442 -14.94 0.35 13.07
CA GLN A 442 -15.41 -0.88 12.44
C GLN A 442 -16.89 -0.77 12.05
N GLY A 443 -17.20 0.13 11.15
CA GLY A 443 -18.55 0.56 10.81
C GLY A 443 -18.88 1.92 11.41
N LEU A 444 -20.15 2.34 11.33
CA LEU A 444 -20.66 3.56 11.94
C LEU A 444 -21.88 3.24 12.78
N THR A 445 -21.83 3.59 14.05
CA THR A 445 -22.94 3.50 14.99
C THR A 445 -23.41 4.88 15.42
N LEU A 446 -24.55 4.96 16.08
CA LEU A 446 -25.00 6.23 16.63
C LEU A 446 -24.02 6.79 17.68
N ASP A 447 -23.31 5.94 18.40
CA ASP A 447 -22.33 6.36 19.41
C ASP A 447 -21.06 6.99 18.83
N ASP A 448 -20.77 6.72 17.58
CA ASP A 448 -19.62 7.29 16.87
C ASP A 448 -19.84 8.74 16.38
N LEU A 449 -21.08 9.20 16.35
CA LEU A 449 -21.44 10.51 15.81
C LEU A 449 -20.91 11.65 16.69
N ILE A 450 -20.57 12.78 16.03
CA ILE A 450 -20.11 14.01 16.69
C ILE A 450 -21.02 14.42 17.85
N ASP A 451 -20.44 14.78 18.99
CA ASP A 451 -21.14 15.12 20.23
C ASP A 451 -20.48 16.28 21.00
N PHE A 452 -19.72 17.13 20.33
CA PHE A 452 -19.09 18.30 20.96
C PHE A 452 -20.10 19.23 21.64
N THR A 453 -21.33 19.31 21.09
CA THR A 453 -22.45 19.99 21.71
C THR A 453 -23.74 19.20 21.52
N PRO A 454 -24.75 19.34 22.43
CA PRO A 454 -26.06 18.69 22.23
C PRO A 454 -26.77 19.09 20.93
N GLY A 455 -26.55 20.34 20.44
CA GLY A 455 -27.11 20.80 19.18
C GLY A 455 -26.50 20.08 17.98
N LEU A 456 -25.18 19.99 17.90
CA LEU A 456 -24.48 19.26 16.84
C LEU A 456 -24.84 17.78 16.86
N ARG A 457 -24.97 17.20 18.04
CA ARG A 457 -25.43 15.81 18.20
C ARG A 457 -26.81 15.58 17.64
N ALA A 458 -27.77 16.48 17.93
CA ALA A 458 -29.14 16.39 17.42
C ALA A 458 -29.20 16.49 15.90
N GLU A 459 -28.48 17.47 15.31
CA GLU A 459 -28.37 17.61 13.85
C GLU A 459 -27.72 16.38 13.20
N ALA A 460 -26.70 15.79 13.83
CA ALA A 460 -26.05 14.56 13.34
C ALA A 460 -27.01 13.37 13.31
N LEU A 461 -27.85 13.23 14.32
CA LEU A 461 -28.89 12.20 14.38
C LEU A 461 -29.93 12.37 13.27
N GLU A 462 -30.39 13.60 13.02
CA GLU A 462 -31.32 13.90 11.91
C GLU A 462 -30.75 13.59 10.54
N ILE A 463 -29.43 13.89 10.36
CA ILE A 463 -28.74 13.60 9.10
C ILE A 463 -28.65 12.09 8.89
N VAL A 464 -28.20 11.35 9.92
CA VAL A 464 -27.88 9.92 9.78
C VAL A 464 -29.13 9.06 9.57
N GLU A 465 -30.33 9.50 10.03
CA GLU A 465 -31.59 8.80 9.76
C GLU A 465 -31.88 8.60 8.26
N GLN A 466 -31.31 9.46 7.42
CA GLN A 466 -31.49 9.39 5.96
C GLN A 466 -30.61 8.33 5.29
N TYR A 467 -29.69 7.69 6.01
CA TYR A 467 -28.69 6.78 5.47
C TYR A 467 -28.72 5.44 6.19
N ARG A 468 -28.36 4.38 5.49
CA ARG A 468 -28.09 3.09 6.11
C ARG A 468 -26.69 3.11 6.72
N ILE A 469 -26.61 3.06 8.02
CA ILE A 469 -25.38 2.85 8.79
C ILE A 469 -25.36 1.42 9.37
N GLY A 470 -24.19 0.92 9.72
CA GLY A 470 -24.05 -0.43 10.26
C GLY A 470 -22.61 -0.82 10.54
N PRO A 471 -22.34 -2.12 10.76
CA PRO A 471 -21.00 -2.66 10.98
C PRO A 471 -20.16 -2.53 9.72
N ILE A 472 -18.86 -2.86 9.81
CA ILE A 472 -17.87 -2.70 8.73
C ILE A 472 -18.31 -3.32 7.39
N PHE A 473 -18.93 -4.48 7.39
CA PHE A 473 -19.46 -5.15 6.20
C PHE A 473 -20.98 -4.90 6.02
N ASN A 474 -21.42 -3.67 6.34
CA ASN A 474 -22.79 -3.25 6.03
C ASN A 474 -22.96 -3.21 4.49
N PRO A 475 -23.93 -3.95 3.92
CA PRO A 475 -24.08 -4.00 2.46
C PRO A 475 -24.72 -2.73 1.90
N PRO A 476 -24.45 -2.40 0.64
CA PRO A 476 -25.16 -1.36 -0.10
C PRO A 476 -26.68 -1.57 -0.13
N ILE A 477 -27.38 -0.48 -0.40
CA ILE A 477 -28.80 -0.47 -0.79
C ILE A 477 -28.97 0.36 -2.06
N GLU A 478 -29.91 -0.02 -2.88
CA GLU A 478 -30.23 0.71 -4.10
C GLU A 478 -31.00 2.01 -3.84
N THR A 479 -30.90 2.95 -4.75
CA THR A 479 -31.71 4.17 -4.73
C THR A 479 -33.20 3.82 -4.92
N GLY A 480 -34.03 4.31 -4.01
CA GLY A 480 -35.48 3.97 -3.97
C GLY A 480 -35.81 2.75 -3.13
N HIS A 481 -34.85 2.25 -2.36
CA HIS A 481 -35.07 1.15 -1.41
C HIS A 481 -36.29 1.38 -0.52
N PRO A 482 -37.09 0.33 -0.22
CA PRO A 482 -38.35 0.46 0.57
C PRO A 482 -38.21 1.07 1.96
N SER A 483 -37.01 1.06 2.56
CA SER A 483 -36.74 1.74 3.83
C SER A 483 -36.86 3.26 3.76
N GLY A 484 -36.88 3.86 2.56
CA GLY A 484 -36.86 5.31 2.34
C GLY A 484 -35.47 5.96 2.56
N GLN A 485 -34.44 5.19 2.88
CA GLN A 485 -33.08 5.68 3.03
C GLN A 485 -32.46 5.99 1.66
N ARG A 486 -31.56 6.99 1.60
CA ARG A 486 -30.97 7.48 0.35
C ARG A 486 -29.88 6.59 -0.19
N SER A 487 -29.03 6.11 0.71
CA SER A 487 -27.87 5.30 0.39
C SER A 487 -27.33 4.63 1.65
N PHE A 488 -26.32 3.79 1.49
CA PHE A 488 -25.58 3.26 2.63
C PHE A 488 -24.33 4.10 2.92
N VAL A 489 -23.75 3.93 4.11
CA VAL A 489 -22.51 4.56 4.53
C VAL A 489 -21.43 3.50 4.70
N SER A 490 -20.38 3.61 3.88
CA SER A 490 -19.18 2.77 3.97
C SER A 490 -18.23 3.36 5.01
N CYS A 491 -17.95 2.60 6.08
CA CYS A 491 -17.00 2.95 7.15
C CYS A 491 -16.23 1.71 7.64
N PRO A 492 -14.88 1.84 7.79
CA PRO A 492 -14.06 2.94 7.35
C PRO A 492 -14.00 2.99 5.83
N ASN A 493 -13.83 4.17 5.26
CA ASN A 493 -13.53 4.29 3.85
C ASN A 493 -12.03 4.57 3.65
N GLY A 494 -11.24 3.51 3.71
CA GLY A 494 -9.79 3.56 3.62
C GLY A 494 -9.13 4.02 4.92
N ALA A 495 -9.17 3.21 5.97
CA ALA A 495 -8.47 3.46 7.23
C ALA A 495 -6.98 3.65 6.97
N THR A 496 -6.32 2.67 6.36
CA THR A 496 -4.98 2.82 5.78
C THR A 496 -5.08 3.01 4.28
N ASN A 497 -4.18 3.78 3.70
CA ASN A 497 -4.11 4.02 2.26
C ASN A 497 -2.68 4.27 1.83
N ILE A 498 -2.43 4.12 0.53
CA ILE A 498 -1.13 4.38 -0.08
C ILE A 498 -0.58 5.79 0.19
N ASN A 499 -1.46 6.76 0.44
CA ASN A 499 -1.07 8.16 0.71
C ASN A 499 -0.45 8.39 2.10
N GLY A 500 -0.54 7.41 3.00
CA GLY A 500 0.10 7.38 4.31
C GLY A 500 0.56 5.95 4.57
N PRO A 501 1.68 5.56 3.95
CA PRO A 501 2.15 4.20 4.07
C PRO A 501 2.59 3.89 5.51
N THR A 502 2.34 2.67 5.92
CA THR A 502 2.82 2.11 7.19
C THR A 502 4.34 1.98 7.17
N SER A 503 4.97 2.18 8.32
CA SER A 503 6.40 1.91 8.54
C SER A 503 6.60 0.98 9.73
N ALA A 504 7.78 0.37 9.83
CA ALA A 504 8.10 -0.55 10.89
C ALA A 504 9.54 -0.40 11.36
N ASP A 505 9.77 -0.69 12.64
CA ASP A 505 11.11 -0.79 13.21
C ASP A 505 11.51 -2.28 13.24
N PRO A 506 12.39 -2.74 12.34
CA PRO A 506 12.79 -4.14 12.29
C PRO A 506 13.64 -4.59 13.50
N VAL A 507 14.18 -3.62 14.28
CA VAL A 507 14.99 -3.93 15.47
C VAL A 507 14.10 -4.25 16.68
N THR A 508 12.99 -3.54 16.81
CA THR A 508 12.08 -3.68 17.97
C THR A 508 10.81 -4.47 17.63
N GLY A 509 10.52 -4.68 16.36
CA GLY A 509 9.28 -5.33 15.90
C GLY A 509 8.04 -4.46 16.04
N ILE A 510 8.19 -3.12 16.09
CA ILE A 510 7.08 -2.18 16.23
C ILE A 510 6.63 -1.68 14.86
N LEU A 511 5.32 -1.78 14.61
CA LEU A 511 4.65 -1.26 13.43
C LEU A 511 4.03 0.10 13.73
N TYR A 512 4.25 1.10 12.87
CA TYR A 512 3.65 2.44 12.96
C TYR A 512 2.65 2.62 11.84
N VAL A 513 1.37 2.49 12.17
CA VAL A 513 0.28 2.51 11.20
C VAL A 513 -0.23 3.92 11.04
N SER A 514 -0.16 4.42 9.81
CA SER A 514 -0.80 5.67 9.41
C SER A 514 -2.28 5.40 9.11
N THR A 515 -3.19 6.04 9.84
CA THR A 515 -4.64 5.85 9.61
C THR A 515 -5.39 7.17 9.55
N ARG A 516 -6.50 7.14 8.81
CA ARG A 516 -7.46 8.24 8.71
C ARG A 516 -8.87 7.72 8.91
N ARG A 517 -9.59 8.35 9.85
CA ARG A 517 -11.00 8.11 10.07
C ARG A 517 -11.83 8.78 9.00
N GLY A 518 -12.68 8.03 8.33
CA GLY A 518 -13.52 8.58 7.28
C GLY A 518 -14.60 7.61 6.83
N CYS A 519 -15.75 8.19 6.50
CA CYS A 519 -16.86 7.45 5.89
C CYS A 519 -17.31 8.16 4.62
N ARG A 520 -17.92 7.41 3.71
CA ARG A 520 -18.56 7.93 2.51
C ARG A 520 -19.95 7.37 2.36
N SER A 521 -20.82 8.13 1.71
CA SER A 521 -22.10 7.62 1.25
C SER A 521 -22.00 7.22 -0.22
N GLU A 522 -22.58 6.07 -0.56
CA GLU A 522 -22.56 5.52 -1.92
C GLU A 522 -24.01 5.31 -2.40
N ASN A 523 -24.35 5.82 -3.58
CA ASN A 523 -25.66 5.64 -4.20
C ASN A 523 -25.58 4.57 -5.28
N ILE A 524 -26.37 3.51 -5.15
CA ILE A 524 -26.49 2.44 -6.13
C ILE A 524 -27.72 2.69 -6.99
N VAL A 525 -27.55 2.68 -8.31
CA VAL A 525 -28.62 2.91 -9.30
C VAL A 525 -28.57 1.82 -10.36
N PRO A 526 -29.67 1.58 -11.11
CA PRO A 526 -29.60 0.74 -12.30
C PRO A 526 -28.50 1.20 -13.25
N GLY A 527 -27.66 0.29 -13.72
CA GLY A 527 -26.52 0.65 -14.57
C GLY A 527 -26.91 1.37 -15.85
N VAL A 528 -28.09 1.07 -16.41
CA VAL A 528 -28.65 1.75 -17.61
C VAL A 528 -29.06 3.20 -17.35
N ASP A 529 -29.27 3.59 -16.11
CA ASP A 529 -29.68 4.95 -15.71
C ASP A 529 -28.47 5.85 -15.40
N LEU A 530 -27.26 5.29 -15.46
CA LEU A 530 -26.05 6.02 -15.16
C LEU A 530 -25.66 6.87 -16.38
N ASP A 531 -26.03 8.16 -16.38
CA ASP A 531 -25.65 9.14 -17.38
C ASP A 531 -24.21 9.62 -17.12
N ILE A 532 -23.24 8.85 -17.57
CA ILE A 532 -21.85 9.27 -17.61
C ILE A 532 -21.57 9.82 -19.00
N PRO A 533 -21.08 11.07 -19.15
CA PRO A 533 -20.69 11.62 -20.44
C PRO A 533 -19.79 10.62 -21.17
N ASP A 534 -19.88 10.56 -22.50
CA ASP A 534 -19.15 9.71 -23.45
C ASP A 534 -17.69 9.45 -23.04
N ASP A 535 -17.57 8.95 -21.82
CA ASP A 535 -16.32 8.63 -21.15
C ASP A 535 -16.02 7.14 -21.39
N ILE A 536 -14.81 6.86 -21.32
CA ILE A 536 -14.11 5.60 -21.41
C ILE A 536 -14.81 4.47 -20.63
N MET A 537 -15.50 4.81 -19.53
CA MET A 537 -16.03 3.84 -18.57
C MET A 537 -17.39 3.27 -18.92
N THR A 538 -18.08 3.82 -19.92
CA THR A 538 -19.42 3.38 -20.31
C THR A 538 -19.45 2.64 -21.64
N THR A 539 -18.36 2.65 -22.41
CA THR A 539 -18.23 1.87 -23.64
C THR A 539 -17.90 0.42 -23.28
N GLY A 540 -18.86 -0.45 -23.43
CA GLY A 540 -18.71 -1.88 -23.21
C GLY A 540 -19.85 -2.64 -23.88
N THR A 541 -19.72 -3.93 -24.00
CA THR A 541 -20.73 -4.79 -24.63
C THR A 541 -21.83 -5.17 -23.65
N THR A 542 -21.50 -5.21 -22.34
CA THR A 542 -22.44 -5.62 -21.30
C THR A 542 -22.46 -4.60 -20.17
N ILE A 543 -23.65 -4.06 -19.88
CA ILE A 543 -23.88 -3.11 -18.79
C ILE A 543 -24.30 -3.90 -17.54
N ALA A 544 -23.68 -3.61 -16.40
CA ALA A 544 -24.05 -4.17 -15.12
C ALA A 544 -25.47 -3.75 -14.72
N GLU A 545 -26.18 -4.61 -14.02
CA GLU A 545 -27.53 -4.34 -13.52
C GLU A 545 -27.56 -3.13 -12.59
N TRP A 546 -26.56 -3.02 -11.74
CA TRP A 546 -26.42 -1.92 -10.77
C TRP A 546 -25.00 -1.32 -10.85
N ALA A 547 -24.91 -0.02 -10.58
CA ALA A 547 -23.66 0.73 -10.56
C ALA A 547 -23.68 1.88 -9.55
N VAL A 548 -22.54 2.43 -9.20
CA VAL A 548 -22.40 3.58 -8.31
C VAL A 548 -22.60 4.88 -9.09
N LEU A 549 -23.67 5.60 -8.81
CA LEU A 549 -23.94 6.91 -9.40
C LEU A 549 -22.97 7.97 -8.87
N ASN A 550 -22.77 8.03 -7.56
CA ASN A 550 -22.03 9.11 -6.92
C ASN A 550 -21.40 8.63 -5.60
N ARG A 551 -20.16 8.99 -5.40
CA ARG A 551 -19.48 8.87 -4.12
C ARG A 551 -19.59 10.19 -3.38
N GLY A 552 -20.61 10.27 -2.50
CA GLY A 552 -20.85 11.44 -1.69
C GLY A 552 -19.86 11.60 -0.55
N ASN A 553 -19.45 12.83 -0.26
CA ASN A 553 -18.85 13.11 1.04
C ASN A 553 -19.95 13.08 2.09
N PHE A 554 -19.89 12.09 2.98
CA PHE A 554 -20.79 12.01 4.13
C PHE A 554 -20.39 13.09 5.14
N ARG A 555 -21.03 14.26 5.02
CA ARG A 555 -20.72 15.44 5.84
C ARG A 555 -21.58 15.46 7.08
N GLY A 556 -20.99 15.87 8.19
CA GLY A 556 -21.68 16.12 9.45
C GLY A 556 -22.34 17.50 9.51
N PRO A 557 -22.92 17.82 10.67
CA PRO A 557 -23.66 19.04 10.90
C PRO A 557 -22.78 20.27 10.65
N GLN A 558 -23.34 21.27 9.99
CA GLN A 558 -22.73 22.57 9.72
C GLN A 558 -21.33 22.51 9.04
N GLY A 559 -21.03 21.41 8.32
CA GLY A 559 -19.76 21.19 7.63
C GLY A 559 -18.63 20.60 8.49
N LEU A 560 -18.89 20.30 9.74
CA LEU A 560 -17.99 19.55 10.61
C LEU A 560 -18.01 18.05 10.23
N PRO A 561 -16.98 17.26 10.63
CA PRO A 561 -17.03 15.82 10.47
C PRO A 561 -18.22 15.19 11.18
N MET A 562 -18.80 14.14 10.60
CA MET A 562 -19.97 13.45 11.18
C MET A 562 -19.63 12.67 12.47
N TRP A 563 -18.40 12.24 12.62
CA TRP A 563 -17.93 11.33 13.68
C TRP A 563 -17.02 12.01 14.68
N LYS A 564 -16.83 11.37 15.82
CA LYS A 564 -15.90 11.79 16.87
C LYS A 564 -14.44 11.73 16.41
N PRO A 565 -13.57 12.62 16.91
CA PRO A 565 -12.13 12.51 16.67
C PRO A 565 -11.50 11.29 17.39
N PRO A 566 -10.22 10.93 17.10
CA PRO A 566 -9.32 11.62 16.20
C PRO A 566 -9.67 11.37 14.73
N TYR A 567 -9.43 12.37 13.86
CA TYR A 567 -9.75 12.26 12.43
C TYR A 567 -8.66 11.61 11.60
N SER A 568 -7.45 11.61 12.09
CA SER A 568 -6.36 10.75 11.67
C SER A 568 -5.34 10.62 12.80
N GLN A 569 -4.57 9.56 12.77
CA GLN A 569 -3.61 9.24 13.82
C GLN A 569 -2.48 8.35 13.30
N VAL A 570 -1.42 8.25 14.10
CA VAL A 570 -0.43 7.19 14.02
C VAL A 570 -0.68 6.24 15.19
N VAL A 571 -0.73 4.96 14.89
CA VAL A 571 -0.90 3.90 15.89
C VAL A 571 0.36 3.04 15.92
N ALA A 572 1.00 2.90 17.08
CA ALA A 572 2.11 1.97 17.27
C ALA A 572 1.59 0.63 17.77
N ILE A 573 1.98 -0.43 17.10
CA ILE A 573 1.58 -1.80 17.41
C ILE A 573 2.85 -2.64 17.62
N ASP A 574 2.95 -3.29 18.76
CA ASP A 574 4.02 -4.25 19.03
C ASP A 574 3.69 -5.58 18.34
N MET A 575 4.42 -5.93 17.31
CA MET A 575 4.20 -7.16 16.54
C MET A 575 4.76 -8.42 17.23
N ASN A 576 5.46 -8.28 18.36
CA ASN A 576 5.82 -9.42 19.20
C ASN A 576 4.60 -9.90 20.01
N THR A 577 3.68 -9.01 20.35
CA THR A 577 2.51 -9.30 21.20
C THR A 577 1.16 -9.10 20.53
N GLY A 578 1.11 -8.31 19.45
CA GLY A 578 -0.12 -7.87 18.78
C GLY A 578 -0.88 -6.78 19.54
N GLU A 579 -0.26 -6.12 20.52
CA GLU A 579 -0.91 -5.10 21.35
C GLU A 579 -0.60 -3.68 20.81
N HIS A 580 -1.58 -2.78 20.93
CA HIS A 580 -1.35 -1.36 20.67
C HIS A 580 -0.56 -0.74 21.83
N LEU A 581 0.55 -0.06 21.52
CA LEU A 581 1.36 0.64 22.51
C LEU A 581 0.82 2.03 22.78
N TRP A 582 0.53 2.77 21.70
CA TRP A 582 -0.02 4.13 21.75
C TRP A 582 -0.72 4.48 20.45
N ALA A 583 -1.56 5.50 20.51
CA ALA A 583 -2.17 6.15 19.34
C ALA A 583 -2.18 7.66 19.55
N VAL A 584 -1.66 8.41 18.58
CA VAL A 584 -1.57 9.88 18.66
C VAL A 584 -2.19 10.53 17.44
N PRO A 585 -2.95 11.64 17.61
CA PRO A 585 -3.52 12.38 16.50
C PRO A 585 -2.44 12.91 15.54
N ASN A 586 -2.74 12.92 14.24
CA ASN A 586 -1.88 13.48 13.22
C ASN A 586 -2.00 15.01 13.18
N GLY A 587 -0.95 15.71 13.62
CA GLY A 587 -0.95 17.16 13.68
C GLY A 587 -1.90 17.73 14.74
N ASP A 588 -2.25 19.00 14.58
CA ASP A 588 -3.12 19.72 15.52
C ASP A 588 -4.54 19.88 14.96
N THR A 589 -5.51 20.22 15.82
CA THR A 589 -6.88 20.52 15.40
C THR A 589 -6.89 21.62 14.34
N PRO A 590 -7.48 21.39 13.14
CA PRO A 590 -7.52 22.37 12.06
C PRO A 590 -8.29 23.64 12.47
N ASP A 591 -7.89 24.80 11.91
CA ASP A 591 -8.50 26.09 12.23
C ASP A 591 -10.00 26.17 11.92
N TYR A 592 -10.47 25.48 10.86
CA TYR A 592 -11.91 25.47 10.54
C TYR A 592 -12.77 24.75 11.59
N ILE A 593 -12.17 23.85 12.40
CA ILE A 593 -12.80 23.21 13.54
C ILE A 593 -12.60 24.08 14.79
N ARG A 594 -11.36 24.47 15.08
CA ARG A 594 -11.01 25.27 16.27
C ARG A 594 -11.81 26.58 16.36
N ASN A 595 -12.00 27.23 15.21
CA ASN A 595 -12.69 28.53 15.13
C ASN A 595 -14.16 28.41 14.67
N HIS A 596 -14.74 27.20 14.69
CA HIS A 596 -16.11 26.99 14.24
C HIS A 596 -17.12 27.63 15.21
N ALA A 597 -18.09 28.38 14.66
CA ALA A 597 -19.05 29.14 15.50
C ALA A 597 -19.84 28.24 16.46
N ALA A 598 -20.25 27.04 16.04
CA ALA A 598 -20.97 26.09 16.90
C ALA A 598 -20.11 25.49 18.03
N LEU A 599 -18.80 25.72 18.00
CA LEU A 599 -17.83 25.23 19.01
C LEU A 599 -17.27 26.35 19.87
N ALA A 600 -17.80 27.57 19.75
CA ALA A 600 -17.37 28.71 20.56
C ALA A 600 -17.56 28.41 22.05
N GLY A 601 -16.46 28.48 22.82
CA GLY A 601 -16.43 28.19 24.26
C GLY A 601 -16.44 26.68 24.62
N VAL A 602 -16.32 25.80 23.64
CA VAL A 602 -16.16 24.36 23.88
C VAL A 602 -14.68 24.05 23.99
N GLU A 603 -14.26 23.33 25.02
CA GLU A 603 -12.92 22.75 25.13
C GLU A 603 -12.83 21.53 24.23
N LEU A 604 -11.99 21.59 23.21
CA LEU A 604 -11.81 20.52 22.23
C LEU A 604 -10.57 19.70 22.56
N PRO A 605 -10.64 18.36 22.43
CA PRO A 605 -9.42 17.56 22.39
C PRO A 605 -8.63 17.88 21.12
N ASN A 606 -7.36 17.45 21.05
CA ASN A 606 -6.69 17.44 19.76
C ASN A 606 -7.39 16.46 18.81
N THR A 607 -7.97 17.00 17.74
CA THR A 607 -8.74 16.19 16.78
C THR A 607 -7.90 15.53 15.72
N GLY A 608 -6.66 15.96 15.55
CA GLY A 608 -5.86 15.63 14.37
C GLY A 608 -6.44 16.21 13.08
N ARG A 609 -5.70 16.07 12.00
CA ARG A 609 -6.06 16.51 10.65
C ARG A 609 -6.87 15.41 9.92
N LEU A 610 -7.58 15.77 8.84
CA LEU A 610 -8.23 14.81 7.94
C LEU A 610 -7.29 14.36 6.78
N SER A 611 -6.04 14.08 7.10
CA SER A 611 -5.00 13.66 6.16
C SER A 611 -4.30 12.39 6.65
N TYR A 612 -3.71 11.62 5.73
CA TYR A 612 -2.90 10.47 6.13
C TYR A 612 -1.50 10.95 6.55
N PRO A 613 -1.03 10.65 7.77
CA PRO A 613 0.35 10.93 8.14
C PRO A 613 1.32 10.11 7.28
N ILE A 614 2.49 10.68 7.03
CA ILE A 614 3.58 9.99 6.34
C ILE A 614 4.63 9.66 7.39
N THR A 615 5.12 8.43 7.39
CA THR A 615 6.03 7.95 8.43
C THR A 615 7.32 7.38 7.84
N MET A 616 8.42 7.56 8.58
CA MET A 616 9.71 6.93 8.37
C MET A 616 10.35 6.69 9.74
N VAL A 617 11.00 5.55 9.91
CA VAL A 617 11.62 5.14 11.19
C VAL A 617 13.14 5.22 11.10
N THR A 618 13.77 5.67 12.19
CA THR A 618 15.22 5.59 12.40
C THR A 618 15.50 4.87 13.74
N PRO A 619 16.76 4.57 14.09
CA PRO A 619 17.07 3.99 15.40
C PRO A 619 16.51 4.79 16.58
N THR A 620 16.47 6.13 16.47
CA THR A 620 16.13 7.03 17.58
C THR A 620 14.79 7.73 17.45
N LEU A 621 14.21 7.84 16.25
CA LEU A 621 13.02 8.65 15.97
C LEU A 621 12.01 7.92 15.09
N LEU A 622 10.74 8.26 15.28
CA LEU A 622 9.73 8.19 14.25
C LEU A 622 9.61 9.61 13.64
N MET A 623 9.92 9.76 12.36
CA MET A 623 9.70 11.00 11.63
C MET A 623 8.33 10.99 10.98
N THR A 624 7.55 12.08 11.12
CA THR A 624 6.20 12.17 10.54
C THR A 624 5.98 13.50 9.85
N ALA A 625 5.26 13.46 8.72
CA ALA A 625 4.68 14.65 8.10
C ALA A 625 3.16 14.49 8.05
N GLU A 626 2.42 15.59 8.10
CA GLU A 626 0.96 15.56 8.26
C GLU A 626 0.19 15.08 7.01
N GLY A 627 0.88 14.91 5.89
CA GLY A 627 0.30 14.43 4.63
C GLY A 627 -0.44 15.51 3.83
N ALA A 628 -1.03 15.10 2.72
CA ALA A 628 -1.74 15.99 1.80
C ALA A 628 -2.91 16.70 2.50
N GLY A 629 -2.88 18.03 2.50
CA GLY A 629 -3.88 18.87 3.19
C GLY A 629 -3.53 19.18 4.66
N GLY A 630 -2.44 18.65 5.19
CA GLY A 630 -1.86 19.03 6.47
C GLY A 630 -1.01 20.29 6.39
N ASP A 631 -0.34 20.63 7.50
CA ASP A 631 0.61 21.72 7.53
C ASP A 631 1.95 21.35 6.86
N ALA A 632 2.69 22.35 6.45
CA ALA A 632 3.98 22.17 5.81
C ALA A 632 5.08 21.99 6.88
N VAL A 633 5.08 20.86 7.54
CA VAL A 633 5.97 20.55 8.67
C VAL A 633 6.46 19.10 8.62
N LEU A 634 7.62 18.90 9.26
CA LEU A 634 8.17 17.59 9.60
C LEU A 634 8.35 17.53 11.11
N HIS A 635 7.90 16.44 11.72
CA HIS A 635 7.98 16.22 13.16
C HIS A 635 8.96 15.10 13.50
N ALA A 636 9.68 15.26 14.60
CA ALA A 636 10.33 14.20 15.34
C ALA A 636 9.39 13.70 16.43
N VAL A 637 9.17 12.41 16.50
CA VAL A 637 8.28 11.75 17.46
C VAL A 637 9.05 10.68 18.21
N ASP A 638 8.86 10.64 19.53
CA ASP A 638 9.39 9.57 20.37
C ASP A 638 8.72 8.23 20.02
N LYS A 639 9.52 7.23 19.68
CA LYS A 639 9.03 5.92 19.22
C LYS A 639 8.27 5.14 20.32
N ALA A 640 8.64 5.36 21.57
CA ALA A 640 8.07 4.61 22.69
C ALA A 640 6.74 5.20 23.19
N THR A 641 6.55 6.52 23.06
CA THR A 641 5.41 7.24 23.64
C THR A 641 4.48 7.91 22.65
N GLY A 642 4.95 8.14 21.40
CA GLY A 642 4.23 8.94 20.42
C GLY A 642 4.31 10.45 20.68
N GLU A 643 5.10 10.92 21.66
CA GLU A 643 5.25 12.34 21.97
C GLU A 643 6.00 13.08 20.86
N ARG A 644 5.49 14.24 20.46
CA ARG A 644 6.15 15.14 19.51
C ARG A 644 7.30 15.86 20.21
N LEU A 645 8.54 15.53 19.83
CA LEU A 645 9.76 16.06 20.41
C LEU A 645 10.19 17.39 19.78
N ALA A 646 10.06 17.50 18.47
CA ALA A 646 10.45 18.69 17.71
C ALA A 646 9.65 18.81 16.41
N THR A 647 9.65 20.02 15.83
CA THR A 647 9.00 20.32 14.55
C THR A 647 9.89 21.27 13.74
N VAL A 648 10.03 21.01 12.44
CA VAL A 648 10.66 21.93 11.49
C VAL A 648 9.71 22.23 10.34
N GLU A 649 9.77 23.48 9.83
CA GLU A 649 8.98 23.90 8.67
C GLU A 649 9.62 23.39 7.38
N ILE A 650 8.77 22.99 6.43
CA ILE A 650 9.15 22.61 5.06
C ILE A 650 8.37 23.45 4.04
N PRO A 651 8.86 23.59 2.78
CA PRO A 651 8.26 24.52 1.81
C PRO A 651 6.80 24.26 1.43
N ALA A 652 6.32 23.02 1.52
CA ALA A 652 4.93 22.61 1.27
C ALA A 652 4.61 21.31 2.03
N PRO A 653 3.32 20.96 2.21
CA PRO A 653 2.93 19.72 2.89
C PRO A 653 3.57 18.48 2.27
N GLY A 654 4.00 17.56 3.13
CA GLY A 654 4.45 16.24 2.72
C GLY A 654 3.35 15.50 1.95
N GLN A 655 3.72 14.62 1.01
CA GLN A 655 2.74 13.90 0.19
C GLN A 655 2.73 12.40 0.50
N TYR A 656 3.61 11.65 -0.13
CA TYR A 656 3.58 10.18 -0.06
C TYR A 656 4.84 9.59 0.55
N GLY A 657 5.99 10.11 0.16
CA GLY A 657 7.28 9.49 0.39
C GLY A 657 8.25 10.35 1.20
N MET A 658 8.97 9.66 2.07
CA MET A 658 10.09 10.19 2.83
C MET A 658 11.19 9.14 2.78
N MET A 659 12.45 9.58 2.62
CA MET A 659 13.62 8.73 2.72
C MET A 659 14.74 9.43 3.48
N SER A 660 15.72 8.68 3.97
CA SER A 660 16.95 9.23 4.51
C SER A 660 18.15 8.57 3.83
N TYR A 661 19.17 9.35 3.55
CA TYR A 661 20.40 8.84 2.94
C TYR A 661 21.65 9.50 3.54
N MET A 662 22.81 8.83 3.36
CA MET A 662 24.13 9.33 3.73
C MET A 662 24.88 9.74 2.48
N HIS A 663 25.26 11.00 2.37
CA HIS A 663 26.08 11.51 1.27
C HIS A 663 27.27 12.29 1.81
N GLU A 664 28.49 11.93 1.40
CA GLU A 664 29.75 12.56 1.84
C GLU A 664 29.88 12.72 3.37
N GLY A 665 29.37 11.72 4.11
CA GLY A 665 29.42 11.71 5.58
C GLY A 665 28.35 12.54 6.28
N GLN A 666 27.39 13.11 5.55
CA GLN A 666 26.28 13.88 6.08
C GLN A 666 24.94 13.19 5.80
N GLN A 667 24.14 13.01 6.84
CA GLN A 667 22.79 12.49 6.73
C GLN A 667 21.82 13.52 6.18
N HIS A 668 21.02 13.13 5.19
CA HIS A 668 19.93 13.92 4.63
C HIS A 668 18.59 13.21 4.85
N VAL A 669 17.53 14.00 5.02
CA VAL A 669 16.13 13.54 4.96
C VAL A 669 15.47 14.22 3.77
N VAL A 670 14.94 13.41 2.84
CA VAL A 670 14.19 13.92 1.69
C VAL A 670 12.72 13.67 1.90
N VAL A 671 11.92 14.72 1.75
CA VAL A 671 10.46 14.65 1.80
C VAL A 671 9.89 15.03 0.45
N GLN A 672 8.98 14.21 -0.06
CA GLN A 672 8.19 14.59 -1.21
C GLN A 672 7.09 15.55 -0.78
N ILE A 673 7.02 16.70 -1.42
CA ILE A 673 6.12 17.81 -1.07
C ILE A 673 5.31 18.27 -2.29
N ALA A 674 4.09 18.74 -2.05
CA ALA A 674 3.27 19.43 -3.06
C ALA A 674 2.13 20.23 -2.40
N GLY A 675 1.55 21.16 -3.15
CA GLY A 675 0.38 21.94 -2.75
C GLY A 675 0.58 23.44 -2.88
N ARG A 676 -0.52 24.20 -2.79
CA ARG A 676 -0.50 25.68 -2.82
C ARG A 676 0.34 26.30 -3.95
N GLY A 677 0.22 25.81 -5.17
CA GLY A 677 0.98 26.30 -6.32
C GLY A 677 2.39 25.72 -6.47
N MET A 678 2.71 24.73 -5.65
CA MET A 678 3.92 23.92 -5.79
C MET A 678 3.53 22.56 -6.37
N PRO A 679 4.02 22.17 -7.55
CA PRO A 679 3.84 20.82 -8.09
C PRO A 679 4.61 19.80 -7.24
N GLY A 680 4.46 18.51 -7.55
CA GLY A 680 5.25 17.45 -6.94
C GLY A 680 6.74 17.78 -6.99
N SER A 681 7.35 18.00 -5.82
CA SER A 681 8.71 18.50 -5.61
C SER A 681 9.40 17.70 -4.53
N LEU A 682 10.71 17.79 -4.43
CA LEU A 682 11.51 17.18 -3.35
C LEU A 682 12.21 18.27 -2.55
N VAL A 683 12.16 18.17 -1.24
CA VAL A 683 12.97 18.98 -0.32
C VAL A 683 13.92 18.07 0.44
N ALA A 684 15.19 18.39 0.45
CA ALA A 684 16.19 17.74 1.31
C ALA A 684 16.50 18.62 2.51
N LEU A 685 16.55 17.98 3.67
CA LEU A 685 16.91 18.59 4.95
C LEU A 685 18.20 17.95 5.46
N ARG A 686 19.05 18.74 6.11
CA ARG A 686 20.30 18.30 6.76
C ARG A 686 20.56 19.10 8.03
N LEU A 687 21.45 18.64 8.85
CA LEU A 687 21.98 19.45 9.96
C LEU A 687 22.82 20.61 9.40
N ARG A 688 22.74 21.75 10.06
CA ARG A 688 23.60 22.90 9.74
C ARG A 688 25.06 22.55 9.98
N GLU A 689 25.95 22.97 9.08
CA GLU A 689 27.39 22.80 9.22
C GLU A 689 27.98 23.60 10.40
#